data_2ecd5903df96c185cea95496a8a3cda0
#
_entry.id   2ecd5903df96c185cea95496a8a3cda0
#
_cell.length_a   1.000
_cell.length_b   1.000
_cell.length_c   1.000
_cell.angle_alpha   90.00
_cell.angle_beta   90.00
_cell.angle_gamma   90.00
#
_symmetry.space_group_name_H-M   'P 1'
#
loop_
_entity.id
_entity.type
_entity.pdbx_description
1 polymer ?
#
loop_
_entity_poly.entity_id
_entity_poly.type
_entity_poly.pdbx_seq_one_letter_code
_entity_poly.pdbx_strand_id
1 'polypeptide(L)'
;MASMTADVDFLAGDPMSVDTAALTGEPFPRKVPDSKGNRRVLGGCMAVAANSYCLVQRTGIYSELGSATLLMQQSTKPTQSVFERSIVDVCELVMTIALVFLVAVYIFMYVRGEPVLDTLTTILSILIAAVPVALPVVMQVTLALGAGEMAKQQAIVTHLTAMQEIASMTVLCSDKTGTLTTAKVKVFYDQIWTTSNYTKDEVMEWAALASNPHTTDDPIDVAILQSFTEAFPDDYRHRITQYNVTKFVGFNPEVKRTVAYATHVKDGATSQDIKVSKGLLDKVIETGDDGGDGPWLCSNVATIRDKVEAIDKKFSTKGYKTLGVAVGKKSAATGNWMMDFAGIVPMLDPPREDTKWVIEQIHACGISVKMITGDHQNIAAETARLIGLGDKILKRDVLSSLRESNEKDQLVKHADGFAQVMPRDKNDVVRILQSLNYVVGMTGDGVNDAPALKQANIGIAVEGSTDAARNAADIVLTTEGLCPIFTAVLESRKIFQRVYSYVLYRISATIQIVLVLSLLIFIYFQAIKPLYIILLALFNDLTMITISYDNVVPSRSPEQPTINKLLRNSCVFGLLMTLESLVFYEMALHSGLFSSHFKSKGKYRESLVYLQISIAIESLIFITRTPEQPFFASVPVTSLVISVFVANVAITILVTSGIFGTTISFEDAGLTWAYDAAWFGLIDIVKVPLTMSLENLFPPRPTNVGTRTAESTAAHVRPEDQTNHCLDFSTIDIGYTYVSDARSFISGRISSWRGSSPFSSFSSSSKDSNSTSRYPGNSVVVVPEDNGSVV
;
A
#
# COMPACT_ATOMS: atom_id res chain seq x y z
N MET A 1 10.69 -34.48 -13.56
CA MET A 1 11.40 -33.26 -13.20
C MET A 1 11.99 -33.44 -11.80
N ALA A 2 13.24 -33.07 -11.59
CA ALA A 2 13.89 -33.16 -10.27
C ALA A 2 14.41 -31.79 -9.87
N SER A 3 14.17 -31.40 -8.62
CA SER A 3 14.71 -30.15 -8.08
C SER A 3 16.19 -30.31 -7.75
N MET A 4 17.00 -29.35 -8.15
CA MET A 4 18.42 -29.28 -7.81
C MET A 4 18.59 -28.84 -6.35
N THR A 5 19.14 -29.69 -5.53
CA THR A 5 19.30 -29.44 -4.07
C THR A 5 20.56 -28.66 -3.71
N ALA A 6 21.44 -28.38 -4.68
CA ALA A 6 22.73 -27.71 -4.49
C ALA A 6 23.10 -26.89 -5.73
N ASP A 7 24.02 -25.93 -5.55
CA ASP A 7 24.71 -25.30 -6.69
C ASP A 7 25.71 -26.27 -7.26
N VAL A 8 25.63 -26.55 -8.55
CA VAL A 8 26.47 -27.54 -9.22
C VAL A 8 27.08 -26.97 -10.50
N ASP A 9 28.24 -27.49 -10.87
CA ASP A 9 28.86 -27.28 -12.18
C ASP A 9 28.76 -28.55 -13.02
N PHE A 10 28.31 -28.44 -14.25
CA PHE A 10 28.27 -29.53 -15.22
C PHE A 10 29.67 -30.05 -15.50
N LEU A 11 29.88 -31.36 -15.38
CA LEU A 11 31.15 -31.98 -15.57
C LEU A 11 31.20 -32.75 -16.91
N ALA A 12 30.29 -33.70 -17.11
CA ALA A 12 30.27 -34.59 -18.27
C ALA A 12 28.87 -35.20 -18.44
N GLY A 13 28.55 -35.68 -19.63
CA GLY A 13 27.28 -36.33 -19.99
C GLY A 13 26.53 -35.54 -21.02
N ASP A 14 25.25 -35.81 -21.17
CA ASP A 14 24.40 -35.08 -22.09
C ASP A 14 24.11 -33.67 -21.54
N PRO A 15 24.09 -32.61 -22.40
CA PRO A 15 23.69 -31.27 -21.96
C PRO A 15 22.31 -31.27 -21.26
N MET A 16 22.28 -30.70 -20.06
CA MET A 16 21.05 -30.67 -19.26
C MET A 16 20.20 -29.43 -19.58
N SER A 17 18.89 -29.62 -19.59
CA SER A 17 17.93 -28.51 -19.68
C SER A 17 17.39 -28.21 -18.28
N VAL A 18 17.56 -26.97 -17.84
CA VAL A 18 17.23 -26.55 -16.46
C VAL A 18 16.28 -25.37 -16.52
N ASP A 19 15.14 -25.51 -15.88
CA ASP A 19 14.21 -24.43 -15.65
C ASP A 19 14.73 -23.59 -14.47
N THR A 20 15.00 -22.33 -14.76
CA THR A 20 15.53 -21.35 -13.81
C THR A 20 14.47 -20.30 -13.41
N ALA A 21 13.23 -20.43 -13.86
CA ALA A 21 12.17 -19.43 -13.66
C ALA A 21 11.97 -19.07 -12.19
N ALA A 22 12.02 -20.08 -11.31
CA ALA A 22 11.89 -19.86 -9.86
C ALA A 22 13.00 -18.99 -9.24
N LEU A 23 14.17 -18.87 -9.88
CA LEU A 23 15.32 -18.13 -9.34
C LEU A 23 15.68 -16.88 -10.15
N THR A 24 15.45 -16.88 -11.45
CA THR A 24 15.84 -15.78 -12.34
C THR A 24 14.66 -15.01 -12.91
N GLY A 25 13.44 -15.56 -12.79
CA GLY A 25 12.24 -15.03 -13.45
C GLY A 25 12.21 -15.25 -14.96
N GLU A 26 13.24 -15.92 -15.54
CA GLU A 26 13.27 -16.21 -16.98
C GLU A 26 12.37 -17.43 -17.28
N PRO A 27 11.34 -17.29 -18.13
CA PRO A 27 10.34 -18.34 -18.33
C PRO A 27 10.86 -19.51 -19.18
N PHE A 28 12.07 -19.44 -19.73
CA PHE A 28 12.61 -20.46 -20.61
C PHE A 28 13.67 -21.33 -19.93
N PRO A 29 13.59 -22.66 -20.06
CA PRO A 29 14.62 -23.55 -19.62
C PRO A 29 15.96 -23.25 -20.31
N ARG A 30 17.03 -23.22 -19.53
CA ARG A 30 18.39 -22.99 -20.00
C ARG A 30 19.13 -24.33 -20.17
N LYS A 31 19.83 -24.50 -21.30
CA LYS A 31 20.77 -25.62 -21.44
C LYS A 31 22.09 -25.34 -20.73
N VAL A 32 22.63 -26.35 -20.11
CA VAL A 32 23.93 -26.30 -19.44
C VAL A 32 24.77 -27.51 -19.91
N PRO A 33 25.99 -27.25 -20.42
CA PRO A 33 26.65 -25.95 -20.64
C PRO A 33 25.97 -25.14 -21.74
N ASP A 34 25.95 -23.82 -21.58
CA ASP A 34 25.42 -22.92 -22.60
C ASP A 34 26.45 -22.64 -23.73
N SER A 35 26.02 -21.93 -24.77
CA SER A 35 26.89 -21.57 -25.92
C SER A 35 28.08 -20.66 -25.54
N LYS A 36 28.07 -20.08 -24.34
CA LYS A 36 29.16 -19.26 -23.77
C LYS A 36 30.08 -20.08 -22.86
N GLY A 37 29.81 -21.39 -22.71
CA GLY A 37 30.58 -22.26 -21.86
C GLY A 37 30.26 -22.16 -20.36
N ASN A 38 29.14 -21.55 -19.98
CA ASN A 38 28.70 -21.51 -18.61
C ASN A 38 28.17 -22.89 -18.19
N ARG A 39 28.79 -23.48 -17.18
CA ARG A 39 28.50 -24.82 -16.67
C ARG A 39 27.71 -24.82 -15.38
N ARG A 40 27.42 -23.66 -14.79
CA ARG A 40 26.87 -23.55 -13.46
C ARG A 40 25.34 -23.65 -13.45
N VAL A 41 24.82 -24.48 -12.55
CA VAL A 41 23.39 -24.64 -12.24
C VAL A 41 23.20 -24.32 -10.77
N LEU A 42 22.19 -23.50 -10.47
CA LEU A 42 21.90 -23.08 -9.11
C LEU A 42 20.96 -24.08 -8.42
N GLY A 43 21.15 -24.26 -7.12
CA GLY A 43 20.21 -25.00 -6.27
C GLY A 43 18.84 -24.32 -6.26
N GLY A 44 17.77 -25.12 -6.32
CA GLY A 44 16.39 -24.63 -6.43
C GLY A 44 15.83 -24.60 -7.87
N CYS A 45 16.68 -24.72 -8.89
CA CYS A 45 16.24 -24.93 -10.27
C CYS A 45 15.65 -26.32 -10.50
N MET A 46 14.76 -26.45 -11.48
CA MET A 46 14.21 -27.75 -11.86
C MET A 46 14.92 -28.31 -13.10
N ALA A 47 15.46 -29.50 -13.00
CA ALA A 47 15.98 -30.21 -14.16
C ALA A 47 14.81 -30.77 -14.99
N VAL A 48 14.65 -30.25 -16.21
CA VAL A 48 13.62 -30.68 -17.15
C VAL A 48 14.08 -31.94 -17.90
N ALA A 49 15.33 -31.94 -18.35
CA ALA A 49 15.99 -33.09 -18.95
C ALA A 49 17.46 -33.10 -18.51
N ALA A 50 17.90 -34.20 -17.87
CA ALA A 50 19.26 -34.34 -17.39
C ALA A 50 19.69 -35.82 -17.38
N ASN A 51 20.81 -36.08 -18.02
CA ASN A 51 21.53 -37.36 -17.91
C ASN A 51 23.03 -37.05 -17.91
N SER A 52 23.48 -36.46 -16.79
CA SER A 52 24.80 -35.83 -16.72
C SER A 52 25.39 -35.92 -15.30
N TYR A 53 26.72 -35.87 -15.26
CA TYR A 53 27.48 -35.80 -13.99
C TYR A 53 27.77 -34.34 -13.68
N CYS A 54 27.47 -33.94 -12.43
CA CYS A 54 27.69 -32.60 -11.96
C CYS A 54 28.59 -32.57 -10.71
N LEU A 55 29.48 -31.60 -10.61
CA LEU A 55 30.26 -31.34 -9.43
C LEU A 55 29.50 -30.38 -8.51
N VAL A 56 29.21 -30.83 -7.29
CA VAL A 56 28.58 -29.98 -6.26
C VAL A 56 29.60 -28.92 -5.81
N GLN A 57 29.25 -27.66 -5.99
CA GLN A 57 30.09 -26.50 -5.61
C GLN A 57 29.70 -25.92 -4.24
N ARG A 58 28.38 -25.76 -4.00
CA ARG A 58 27.87 -25.18 -2.77
C ARG A 58 26.60 -25.90 -2.34
N THR A 59 26.43 -26.10 -1.04
CA THR A 59 25.26 -26.76 -0.45
C THR A 59 24.69 -25.94 0.70
N GLY A 60 23.42 -26.18 1.03
CA GLY A 60 22.76 -25.58 2.17
C GLY A 60 22.82 -24.06 2.14
N ILE A 61 23.21 -23.44 3.24
CA ILE A 61 23.29 -21.97 3.41
C ILE A 61 24.29 -21.29 2.49
N TYR A 62 25.23 -22.03 1.92
CA TYR A 62 26.23 -21.49 1.00
C TYR A 62 25.78 -21.51 -0.46
N SER A 63 24.69 -22.22 -0.77
CA SER A 63 24.07 -22.14 -2.10
C SER A 63 23.42 -20.78 -2.31
N GLU A 64 23.12 -20.44 -3.55
CA GLU A 64 22.46 -19.15 -3.88
C GLU A 64 21.07 -19.07 -3.21
N LEU A 65 20.27 -20.15 -3.31
CA LEU A 65 18.98 -20.25 -2.63
C LEU A 65 19.12 -20.23 -1.09
N GLY A 66 20.10 -20.97 -0.56
CA GLY A 66 20.34 -21.01 0.88
C GLY A 66 20.80 -19.67 1.44
N SER A 67 21.61 -18.92 0.69
CA SER A 67 22.02 -17.57 1.09
C SER A 67 20.85 -16.56 1.07
N ALA A 68 19.93 -16.69 0.11
CA ALA A 68 18.68 -15.92 0.09
C ALA A 68 17.81 -16.27 1.31
N THR A 69 17.68 -17.56 1.62
CA THR A 69 16.95 -18.03 2.83
C THR A 69 17.60 -17.53 4.12
N LEU A 70 18.93 -17.51 4.19
CA LEU A 70 19.66 -16.97 5.33
C LEU A 70 19.41 -15.47 5.51
N LEU A 71 19.40 -14.70 4.40
CA LEU A 71 19.05 -13.27 4.43
C LEU A 71 17.61 -13.07 4.95
N MET A 72 16.68 -13.93 4.55
CA MET A 72 15.30 -13.88 5.08
C MET A 72 15.25 -14.18 6.59
N GLN A 73 16.06 -15.13 7.09
CA GLN A 73 16.14 -15.42 8.53
C GLN A 73 16.83 -14.32 9.33
N GLN A 74 17.84 -13.67 8.76
CA GLN A 74 18.54 -12.55 9.40
C GLN A 74 17.74 -11.25 9.39
N SER A 75 16.82 -11.09 8.46
CA SER A 75 15.90 -9.95 8.40
C SER A 75 14.78 -10.13 9.43
N THR A 76 15.11 -9.94 10.71
CA THR A 76 14.11 -9.89 11.78
C THR A 76 13.48 -8.52 11.81
N LYS A 77 12.20 -8.43 11.44
CA LYS A 77 11.43 -7.19 11.65
C LYS A 77 11.28 -6.93 13.14
N PRO A 78 11.37 -5.68 13.57
CA PRO A 78 11.11 -5.34 14.96
C PRO A 78 9.65 -5.72 15.29
N THR A 79 9.45 -6.30 16.47
CA THR A 79 8.14 -6.72 16.96
C THR A 79 7.19 -5.54 17.23
N GLN A 80 7.73 -4.34 17.37
CA GLN A 80 6.99 -3.10 17.60
C GLN A 80 7.28 -2.12 16.46
N SER A 81 6.25 -1.41 16.00
CA SER A 81 6.42 -0.35 15.01
C SER A 81 7.16 0.86 15.61
N VAL A 82 7.70 1.73 14.75
CA VAL A 82 8.32 2.99 15.17
C VAL A 82 7.32 3.87 15.93
N PHE A 83 6.06 3.86 15.50
CA PHE A 83 4.99 4.62 16.16
C PHE A 83 4.68 4.09 17.55
N GLU A 84 4.57 2.78 17.73
CA GLU A 84 4.30 2.15 19.01
C GLU A 84 5.41 2.47 20.03
N ARG A 85 6.68 2.38 19.62
CA ARG A 85 7.81 2.80 20.49
C ARG A 85 7.71 4.27 20.87
N SER A 86 7.40 5.14 19.93
CA SER A 86 7.24 6.57 20.18
C SER A 86 6.13 6.86 21.19
N ILE A 87 5.04 6.12 21.16
CA ILE A 87 3.95 6.23 22.15
C ILE A 87 4.44 5.80 23.52
N VAL A 88 5.14 4.68 23.62
CA VAL A 88 5.69 4.17 24.88
C VAL A 88 6.65 5.20 25.50
N ASP A 89 7.58 5.77 24.71
CA ASP A 89 8.52 6.80 25.16
C ASP A 89 7.80 8.03 25.71
N VAL A 90 6.73 8.49 25.04
CA VAL A 90 5.94 9.64 25.52
C VAL A 90 5.16 9.29 26.78
N CYS A 91 4.56 8.10 26.85
CA CYS A 91 3.88 7.63 28.05
C CYS A 91 4.84 7.53 29.25
N GLU A 92 6.05 7.00 29.06
CA GLU A 92 7.07 6.91 30.10
C GLU A 92 7.48 8.30 30.61
N LEU A 93 7.68 9.25 29.71
CA LEU A 93 7.99 10.64 30.06
C LEU A 93 6.87 11.28 30.91
N VAL A 94 5.62 11.16 30.47
CA VAL A 94 4.45 11.73 31.16
C VAL A 94 4.26 11.06 32.53
N MET A 95 4.42 9.73 32.60
CA MET A 95 4.34 9.00 33.88
C MET A 95 5.46 9.39 34.84
N THR A 96 6.67 9.64 34.33
CA THR A 96 7.79 10.13 35.17
C THR A 96 7.48 11.51 35.77
N ILE A 97 6.93 12.43 34.93
CA ILE A 97 6.49 13.75 35.41
C ILE A 97 5.35 13.60 36.44
N ALA A 98 4.37 12.73 36.16
CA ALA A 98 3.27 12.47 37.10
C ALA A 98 3.78 11.95 38.47
N LEU A 99 4.75 11.03 38.45
CA LEU A 99 5.36 10.50 39.67
C LEU A 99 6.04 11.60 40.50
N VAL A 100 6.72 12.56 39.86
CA VAL A 100 7.32 13.72 40.58
C VAL A 100 6.24 14.54 41.28
N PHE A 101 5.11 14.82 40.60
CA PHE A 101 3.97 15.51 41.23
C PHE A 101 3.38 14.72 42.39
N LEU A 102 3.22 13.41 42.26
CA LEU A 102 2.69 12.55 43.33
C LEU A 102 3.60 12.49 44.55
N VAL A 103 4.92 12.45 44.34
CA VAL A 103 5.90 12.56 45.45
C VAL A 103 5.78 13.92 46.14
N ALA A 104 5.61 15.01 45.39
CA ALA A 104 5.39 16.33 45.98
C ALA A 104 4.08 16.40 46.78
N VAL A 105 2.98 15.80 46.30
CA VAL A 105 1.71 15.67 47.00
C VAL A 105 1.88 14.85 48.28
N TYR A 106 2.65 13.75 48.25
CA TYR A 106 2.93 12.94 49.42
C TYR A 106 3.62 13.75 50.51
N ILE A 107 4.71 14.43 50.17
CA ILE A 107 5.48 15.26 51.08
C ILE A 107 4.59 16.36 51.69
N PHE A 108 3.78 17.01 50.85
CA PHE A 108 2.89 18.07 51.27
C PHE A 108 1.83 17.60 52.27
N MET A 109 1.13 16.49 51.96
CA MET A 109 0.13 15.92 52.85
C MET A 109 0.75 15.40 54.18
N TYR A 110 1.94 14.76 54.09
CA TYR A 110 2.67 14.30 55.28
C TYR A 110 3.09 15.44 56.18
N VAL A 111 3.61 16.54 55.66
CA VAL A 111 3.99 17.74 56.45
C VAL A 111 2.79 18.37 57.17
N ARG A 112 1.59 18.22 56.56
CA ARG A 112 0.35 18.69 57.17
C ARG A 112 -0.21 17.80 58.27
N GLY A 113 0.34 16.61 58.47
CA GLY A 113 -0.11 15.67 59.46
C GLY A 113 -1.35 14.87 59.10
N GLU A 114 -1.68 14.77 57.77
CA GLU A 114 -2.75 13.89 57.29
C GLU A 114 -2.41 12.43 57.58
N PRO A 115 -3.41 11.55 57.81
CA PRO A 115 -3.18 10.12 58.04
C PRO A 115 -2.41 9.50 56.86
N VAL A 116 -1.34 8.77 57.17
CA VAL A 116 -0.49 8.15 56.12
C VAL A 116 -1.31 7.22 55.22
N LEU A 117 -2.29 6.49 55.74
CA LEU A 117 -3.14 5.62 54.96
C LEU A 117 -4.02 6.38 53.94
N ASP A 118 -4.61 7.49 54.38
CA ASP A 118 -5.47 8.32 53.52
C ASP A 118 -4.63 9.01 52.43
N THR A 119 -3.44 9.48 52.82
CA THR A 119 -2.45 10.03 51.86
C THR A 119 -2.05 9.00 50.81
N LEU A 120 -1.71 7.78 51.25
CA LEU A 120 -1.29 6.70 50.36
C LEU A 120 -2.42 6.26 49.41
N THR A 121 -3.66 6.13 49.91
CA THR A 121 -4.83 5.78 49.11
C THR A 121 -5.14 6.85 48.05
N THR A 122 -5.00 8.12 48.41
CA THR A 122 -5.19 9.24 47.46
C THR A 122 -4.16 9.20 46.35
N ILE A 123 -2.89 9.06 46.67
CA ILE A 123 -1.79 9.00 45.70
C ILE A 123 -1.94 7.79 44.78
N LEU A 124 -2.24 6.61 45.39
CA LEU A 124 -2.43 5.40 44.58
C LEU A 124 -3.60 5.54 43.59
N SER A 125 -4.68 6.21 44.02
CA SER A 125 -5.83 6.46 43.12
C SER A 125 -5.51 7.39 41.97
N ILE A 126 -4.75 8.48 42.23
CA ILE A 126 -4.30 9.38 41.18
C ILE A 126 -3.34 8.64 40.22
N LEU A 127 -2.45 7.80 40.76
CA LEU A 127 -1.55 6.99 39.94
C LEU A 127 -2.31 6.03 39.04
N ILE A 128 -3.32 5.32 39.56
CA ILE A 128 -4.18 4.41 38.78
C ILE A 128 -4.89 5.16 37.67
N ALA A 129 -5.42 6.36 37.93
CA ALA A 129 -6.09 7.14 36.89
C ALA A 129 -5.13 7.74 35.85
N ALA A 130 -3.87 7.97 36.24
CA ALA A 130 -2.83 8.47 35.34
C ALA A 130 -2.34 7.39 34.33
N VAL A 131 -2.36 6.11 34.73
CA VAL A 131 -1.89 5.01 33.87
C VAL A 131 -2.88 4.78 32.70
N PRO A 132 -2.42 4.82 31.43
CA PRO A 132 -3.29 4.61 30.27
C PRO A 132 -3.56 3.11 30.03
N VAL A 133 -4.34 2.47 30.92
CA VAL A 133 -4.58 1.01 30.88
C VAL A 133 -5.31 0.57 29.59
N ALA A 134 -6.22 1.37 29.08
CA ALA A 134 -6.98 1.04 27.86
C ALA A 134 -6.19 1.27 26.57
N LEU A 135 -5.04 1.95 26.60
CA LEU A 135 -4.29 2.30 25.38
C LEU A 135 -3.96 1.09 24.50
N PRO A 136 -3.36 0.00 25.01
CA PRO A 136 -3.07 -1.18 24.18
C PRO A 136 -4.33 -1.83 23.61
N VAL A 137 -5.42 -1.85 24.38
CA VAL A 137 -6.69 -2.45 23.95
C VAL A 137 -7.32 -1.65 22.81
N VAL A 138 -7.43 -0.34 22.95
CA VAL A 138 -8.00 0.54 21.89
C VAL A 138 -7.14 0.49 20.64
N MET A 139 -5.81 0.49 20.77
CA MET A 139 -4.92 0.32 19.62
C MET A 139 -5.16 -1.00 18.89
N GLN A 140 -5.20 -2.11 19.61
CA GLN A 140 -5.42 -3.44 19.01
C GLN A 140 -6.80 -3.55 18.37
N VAL A 141 -7.85 -3.03 19.00
CA VAL A 141 -9.21 -3.01 18.43
C VAL A 141 -9.22 -2.17 17.14
N THR A 142 -8.62 -0.98 17.15
CA THR A 142 -8.56 -0.11 15.97
C THR A 142 -7.81 -0.78 14.82
N LEU A 143 -6.67 -1.42 15.10
CA LEU A 143 -5.91 -2.14 14.09
C LEU A 143 -6.66 -3.37 13.57
N ALA A 144 -7.32 -4.14 14.44
CA ALA A 144 -8.08 -5.32 14.04
C ALA A 144 -9.29 -4.96 13.16
N LEU A 145 -10.00 -3.88 13.50
CA LEU A 145 -11.10 -3.36 12.68
C LEU A 145 -10.61 -2.87 11.32
N GLY A 146 -9.50 -2.15 11.31
CA GLY A 146 -8.88 -1.70 10.07
C GLY A 146 -8.41 -2.84 9.19
N ALA A 147 -7.80 -3.89 9.76
CA ALA A 147 -7.45 -5.10 9.02
C ALA A 147 -8.67 -5.79 8.41
N GLY A 148 -9.80 -5.82 9.14
CA GLY A 148 -11.08 -6.31 8.63
C GLY A 148 -11.60 -5.48 7.46
N GLU A 149 -11.44 -4.16 7.49
CA GLU A 149 -11.84 -3.27 6.39
C GLU A 149 -10.94 -3.45 5.17
N MET A 150 -9.63 -3.56 5.37
CA MET A 150 -8.67 -3.85 4.29
C MET A 150 -8.94 -5.22 3.66
N ALA A 151 -9.30 -6.24 4.44
CA ALA A 151 -9.65 -7.56 3.92
C ALA A 151 -10.90 -7.54 3.02
N LYS A 152 -11.90 -6.71 3.34
CA LYS A 152 -13.06 -6.47 2.44
C LYS A 152 -12.62 -5.84 1.12
N GLN A 153 -11.55 -5.07 1.12
CA GLN A 153 -10.96 -4.43 -0.05
C GLN A 153 -9.84 -5.28 -0.68
N GLN A 154 -9.86 -6.59 -0.43
CA GLN A 154 -8.98 -7.58 -1.06
C GLN A 154 -7.48 -7.44 -0.68
N ALA A 155 -7.18 -6.84 0.46
CA ALA A 155 -5.84 -6.76 1.03
C ALA A 155 -5.82 -7.45 2.40
N ILE A 156 -5.26 -8.65 2.48
CA ILE A 156 -5.16 -9.43 3.71
C ILE A 156 -3.88 -9.04 4.45
N VAL A 157 -4.02 -8.54 5.66
CA VAL A 157 -2.90 -8.17 6.54
C VAL A 157 -2.47 -9.36 7.38
N THR A 158 -1.20 -9.76 7.30
CA THR A 158 -0.63 -10.87 8.08
C THR A 158 -0.11 -10.40 9.43
N HIS A 159 0.37 -9.15 9.51
CA HIS A 159 0.90 -8.53 10.71
C HIS A 159 0.28 -7.15 10.92
N LEU A 160 -0.42 -6.95 12.04
CA LEU A 160 -1.12 -5.68 12.34
C LEU A 160 -0.19 -4.46 12.38
N THR A 161 1.07 -4.64 12.77
CA THR A 161 2.09 -3.58 12.77
C THR A 161 2.37 -3.00 11.38
N ALA A 162 2.18 -3.82 10.32
CA ALA A 162 2.36 -3.37 8.95
C ALA A 162 1.43 -2.20 8.58
N MET A 163 0.23 -2.14 9.14
CA MET A 163 -0.71 -1.07 8.86
C MET A 163 -0.19 0.30 9.32
N GLN A 164 0.57 0.35 10.40
CA GLN A 164 1.19 1.58 10.89
C GLN A 164 2.35 2.01 9.98
N GLU A 165 3.13 1.05 9.51
CA GLU A 165 4.24 1.31 8.58
C GLU A 165 3.74 1.78 7.21
N ILE A 166 2.60 1.24 6.70
CA ILE A 166 1.99 1.71 5.43
C ILE A 166 1.58 3.17 5.52
N ALA A 167 1.00 3.59 6.64
CA ALA A 167 0.59 4.99 6.82
C ALA A 167 1.77 5.96 6.69
N SER A 168 2.97 5.53 7.08
CA SER A 168 4.21 6.28 7.04
C SER A 168 5.08 6.00 5.79
N MET A 169 4.66 5.11 4.89
CA MET A 169 5.41 4.73 3.70
C MET A 169 5.75 5.94 2.83
N THR A 170 7.03 6.07 2.47
CA THR A 170 7.56 7.18 1.66
C THR A 170 8.02 6.75 0.28
N VAL A 171 8.43 5.48 0.14
CA VAL A 171 8.89 4.90 -1.12
C VAL A 171 8.25 3.53 -1.30
N LEU A 172 7.71 3.26 -2.47
CA LEU A 172 7.25 1.95 -2.89
C LEU A 172 8.18 1.43 -3.98
N CYS A 173 8.93 0.37 -3.67
CA CYS A 173 9.69 -0.40 -4.64
C CYS A 173 8.78 -1.49 -5.21
N SER A 174 8.69 -1.58 -6.53
CA SER A 174 7.82 -2.56 -7.18
C SER A 174 8.59 -3.38 -8.18
N ASP A 175 8.41 -4.70 -8.14
CA ASP A 175 8.84 -5.54 -9.25
C ASP A 175 8.03 -5.21 -10.50
N LYS A 176 8.61 -5.46 -11.68
CA LYS A 176 7.95 -5.21 -12.97
C LYS A 176 7.02 -6.37 -13.35
N THR A 177 7.59 -7.57 -13.52
CA THR A 177 6.92 -8.73 -14.11
C THR A 177 5.93 -9.34 -13.12
N GLY A 178 4.69 -9.60 -13.55
CA GLY A 178 3.66 -10.15 -12.65
C GLY A 178 3.07 -9.13 -11.67
N THR A 179 3.76 -8.02 -11.43
CA THR A 179 3.33 -6.96 -10.50
C THR A 179 2.82 -5.73 -11.25
N LEU A 180 3.70 -4.95 -11.89
CA LEU A 180 3.31 -3.77 -12.70
C LEU A 180 2.76 -4.16 -14.06
N THR A 181 3.13 -5.34 -14.56
CA THR A 181 2.69 -5.92 -15.81
C THR A 181 1.89 -7.20 -15.58
N THR A 182 1.21 -7.65 -16.61
CA THR A 182 0.35 -8.84 -16.53
C THR A 182 1.10 -10.16 -16.49
N ALA A 183 2.43 -10.17 -16.70
CA ALA A 183 3.25 -11.34 -16.97
C ALA A 183 2.78 -12.17 -18.20
N LYS A 184 1.84 -11.65 -18.96
CA LYS A 184 1.30 -12.27 -20.18
C LYS A 184 1.85 -11.53 -21.38
N VAL A 185 2.69 -12.20 -22.16
CA VAL A 185 3.22 -11.63 -23.41
C VAL A 185 2.07 -11.41 -24.39
N LYS A 186 2.02 -10.25 -25.03
CA LYS A 186 1.04 -9.91 -26.07
C LYS A 186 1.77 -9.58 -27.37
N VAL A 187 1.25 -10.08 -28.50
CA VAL A 187 1.72 -9.75 -29.84
C VAL A 187 0.98 -8.50 -30.32
N PHE A 188 1.71 -7.58 -30.92
CA PHE A 188 1.15 -6.35 -31.51
C PHE A 188 0.99 -6.55 -33.02
N TYR A 189 -0.13 -7.12 -33.45
CA TYR A 189 -0.45 -7.43 -34.83
C TYR A 189 -0.28 -6.23 -35.78
N ASP A 190 -0.76 -5.05 -35.39
CA ASP A 190 -0.67 -3.83 -36.21
C ASP A 190 0.77 -3.38 -36.48
N GLN A 191 1.70 -3.75 -35.62
CA GLN A 191 3.12 -3.36 -35.66
C GLN A 191 4.00 -4.44 -36.32
N ILE A 192 3.42 -5.57 -36.74
CA ILE A 192 4.19 -6.59 -37.46
C ILE A 192 4.85 -5.94 -38.68
N TRP A 193 6.17 -6.08 -38.76
CA TRP A 193 6.93 -5.65 -39.91
C TRP A 193 7.11 -6.83 -40.88
N THR A 194 6.93 -6.57 -42.18
CA THR A 194 7.03 -7.59 -43.24
C THR A 194 8.00 -7.14 -44.32
N THR A 195 8.61 -8.11 -44.98
CA THR A 195 9.34 -7.85 -46.23
C THR A 195 8.35 -7.51 -47.33
N SER A 196 8.82 -6.93 -48.41
CA SER A 196 7.96 -6.47 -49.54
C SER A 196 7.15 -7.58 -50.25
N ASN A 197 7.50 -8.83 -50.00
CA ASN A 197 6.89 -10.00 -50.68
C ASN A 197 5.74 -10.65 -49.86
N TYR A 198 5.56 -10.25 -48.62
CA TYR A 198 4.63 -10.92 -47.69
C TYR A 198 3.75 -9.90 -46.95
N THR A 199 2.56 -10.34 -46.58
CA THR A 199 1.59 -9.57 -45.80
C THR A 199 1.71 -9.86 -44.31
N LYS A 200 1.15 -9.00 -43.49
CA LYS A 200 1.09 -9.20 -42.03
C LYS A 200 0.29 -10.46 -41.68
N ASP A 201 -0.80 -10.70 -42.40
CA ASP A 201 -1.65 -11.86 -42.24
C ASP A 201 -0.88 -13.16 -42.43
N GLU A 202 -0.12 -13.27 -43.56
CA GLU A 202 0.72 -14.43 -43.84
C GLU A 202 1.80 -14.65 -42.78
N VAL A 203 2.46 -13.57 -42.31
CA VAL A 203 3.49 -13.67 -41.27
C VAL A 203 2.88 -14.15 -39.95
N MET A 204 1.70 -13.67 -39.58
CA MET A 204 1.00 -14.08 -38.37
C MET A 204 0.52 -15.52 -38.46
N GLU A 205 -0.01 -15.94 -39.62
CA GLU A 205 -0.44 -17.29 -39.91
C GLU A 205 0.73 -18.29 -39.82
N TRP A 206 1.87 -17.97 -40.41
CA TRP A 206 3.06 -18.82 -40.32
C TRP A 206 3.65 -18.84 -38.90
N ALA A 207 3.60 -17.74 -38.16
CA ALA A 207 3.96 -17.72 -36.78
C ALA A 207 3.08 -18.67 -35.95
N ALA A 208 1.77 -18.69 -36.22
CA ALA A 208 0.81 -19.59 -35.58
C ALA A 208 1.06 -21.07 -35.97
N LEU A 209 1.35 -21.37 -37.24
CA LEU A 209 1.70 -22.72 -37.70
C LEU A 209 2.99 -23.23 -37.02
N ALA A 210 3.96 -22.35 -36.77
CA ALA A 210 5.21 -22.69 -36.09
C ALA A 210 5.06 -22.70 -34.57
N SER A 211 3.84 -22.55 -34.03
CA SER A 211 3.51 -22.67 -32.61
C SER A 211 2.87 -24.03 -32.31
N ASN A 212 3.09 -24.55 -31.10
CA ASN A 212 2.49 -25.81 -30.67
C ASN A 212 1.05 -25.57 -30.16
N PRO A 213 0.01 -26.08 -30.88
CA PRO A 213 -1.38 -25.82 -30.48
C PRO A 213 -1.81 -26.55 -29.19
N HIS A 214 -0.98 -27.49 -28.68
CA HIS A 214 -1.28 -28.30 -27.51
C HIS A 214 -0.50 -27.86 -26.26
N THR A 215 0.34 -26.81 -26.38
CA THR A 215 1.14 -26.33 -25.25
C THR A 215 0.41 -25.19 -24.54
N THR A 216 0.16 -25.37 -23.25
CA THR A 216 -0.29 -24.32 -22.35
C THR A 216 0.87 -23.65 -21.61
N ASP A 217 2.08 -24.20 -21.74
CA ASP A 217 3.24 -23.87 -20.92
C ASP A 217 4.24 -22.90 -21.58
N ASP A 218 4.17 -22.71 -22.92
CA ASP A 218 5.01 -21.74 -23.63
C ASP A 218 4.29 -20.40 -23.80
N PRO A 219 4.68 -19.35 -23.05
CA PRO A 219 3.99 -18.04 -23.11
C PRO A 219 4.02 -17.38 -24.48
N ILE A 220 5.04 -17.67 -25.30
CA ILE A 220 5.19 -17.11 -26.65
C ILE A 220 4.20 -17.79 -27.59
N ASP A 221 4.11 -19.12 -27.55
CA ASP A 221 3.18 -19.87 -28.37
C ASP A 221 1.73 -19.50 -28.05
N VAL A 222 1.41 -19.42 -26.75
CA VAL A 222 0.09 -18.97 -26.28
C VAL A 222 -0.22 -17.56 -26.79
N ALA A 223 0.72 -16.61 -26.66
CA ALA A 223 0.53 -15.23 -27.11
C ALA A 223 0.29 -15.11 -28.61
N ILE A 224 1.03 -15.89 -29.42
CA ILE A 224 0.89 -15.91 -30.87
C ILE A 224 -0.47 -16.50 -31.26
N LEU A 225 -0.84 -17.66 -30.69
CA LEU A 225 -2.11 -18.32 -30.98
C LEU A 225 -3.31 -17.47 -30.56
N GLN A 226 -3.23 -16.83 -29.40
CA GLN A 226 -4.27 -15.90 -28.95
C GLN A 226 -4.40 -14.69 -29.88
N SER A 227 -3.28 -14.04 -30.21
CA SER A 227 -3.29 -12.88 -31.10
C SER A 227 -3.74 -13.25 -32.52
N PHE A 228 -3.43 -14.45 -32.98
CA PHE A 228 -3.96 -14.98 -34.24
C PHE A 228 -5.49 -15.15 -34.20
N THR A 229 -6.02 -15.71 -33.13
CA THR A 229 -7.46 -15.87 -32.92
C THR A 229 -8.18 -14.51 -32.83
N GLU A 230 -7.56 -13.54 -32.12
CA GLU A 230 -8.10 -12.17 -32.02
C GLU A 230 -8.08 -11.41 -33.34
N ALA A 231 -7.03 -11.60 -34.15
CA ALA A 231 -6.92 -10.95 -35.44
C ALA A 231 -7.88 -11.53 -36.53
N PHE A 232 -8.23 -12.82 -36.41
CA PHE A 232 -9.09 -13.52 -37.36
C PHE A 232 -10.26 -14.27 -36.68
N PRO A 233 -11.16 -13.59 -35.95
CA PRO A 233 -12.15 -14.23 -35.10
C PRO A 233 -13.08 -15.18 -35.81
N ASP A 234 -13.46 -14.86 -37.05
CA ASP A 234 -14.39 -15.67 -37.85
C ASP A 234 -13.69 -16.69 -38.77
N ASP A 235 -12.40 -16.52 -39.05
CA ASP A 235 -11.70 -17.24 -40.15
C ASP A 235 -10.48 -18.04 -39.66
N TYR A 236 -10.06 -17.91 -38.39
CA TYR A 236 -8.83 -18.54 -37.88
C TYR A 236 -8.79 -20.06 -38.06
N ARG A 237 -9.94 -20.74 -37.88
CA ARG A 237 -10.03 -22.20 -38.08
C ARG A 237 -9.85 -22.58 -39.53
N HIS A 238 -10.49 -21.85 -40.46
CA HIS A 238 -10.39 -22.10 -41.88
C HIS A 238 -8.94 -21.88 -42.37
N ARG A 239 -8.28 -20.83 -41.94
CA ARG A 239 -6.88 -20.51 -42.28
C ARG A 239 -5.92 -21.61 -41.83
N ILE A 240 -6.02 -22.11 -40.60
CA ILE A 240 -5.16 -23.20 -40.11
C ILE A 240 -5.49 -24.53 -40.79
N THR A 241 -6.76 -24.85 -41.05
CA THR A 241 -7.15 -26.11 -41.68
C THR A 241 -6.71 -26.24 -43.17
N GLN A 242 -6.32 -25.14 -43.82
CA GLN A 242 -5.70 -25.17 -45.14
C GLN A 242 -4.31 -25.79 -45.13
N TYR A 243 -3.72 -25.96 -43.93
CA TYR A 243 -2.39 -26.54 -43.78
C TYR A 243 -2.47 -27.87 -43.02
N ASN A 244 -1.91 -28.90 -43.58
CA ASN A 244 -1.71 -30.19 -42.93
C ASN A 244 -0.28 -30.23 -42.40
N VAL A 245 -0.11 -30.05 -41.07
CA VAL A 245 1.20 -30.08 -40.38
C VAL A 245 1.68 -31.53 -40.32
N THR A 246 2.74 -31.86 -41.02
CA THR A 246 3.30 -33.20 -41.11
C THR A 246 4.39 -33.47 -40.07
N LYS A 247 5.16 -32.45 -39.66
CA LYS A 247 6.21 -32.54 -38.65
C LYS A 247 6.32 -31.21 -37.94
N PHE A 248 6.40 -31.26 -36.63
CA PHE A 248 6.69 -30.11 -35.78
C PHE A 248 7.96 -30.34 -34.97
N VAL A 249 8.88 -29.39 -35.00
CA VAL A 249 10.10 -29.36 -34.19
C VAL A 249 9.93 -28.25 -33.17
N GLY A 250 9.76 -28.65 -31.90
CA GLY A 250 9.52 -27.74 -30.78
C GLY A 250 10.72 -26.84 -30.50
N PHE A 251 10.52 -25.90 -29.61
CA PHE A 251 11.56 -24.96 -29.21
C PHE A 251 12.76 -25.69 -28.55
N ASN A 252 13.94 -25.35 -29.05
CA ASN A 252 15.18 -25.82 -28.49
C ASN A 252 16.02 -24.59 -28.07
N PRO A 253 16.42 -24.47 -26.79
CA PRO A 253 17.20 -23.34 -26.28
C PRO A 253 18.55 -23.09 -26.96
N GLU A 254 19.15 -24.12 -27.60
CA GLU A 254 20.40 -23.95 -28.39
C GLU A 254 20.14 -23.31 -29.74
N VAL A 255 19.12 -23.80 -30.40
CA VAL A 255 18.74 -23.37 -31.75
C VAL A 255 17.89 -22.11 -31.70
N LYS A 256 17.18 -21.87 -30.57
CA LYS A 256 16.32 -20.70 -30.29
C LYS A 256 15.29 -20.43 -31.36
N ARG A 257 14.71 -21.51 -31.91
CA ARG A 257 13.66 -21.46 -32.90
C ARG A 257 12.78 -22.71 -32.85
N THR A 258 11.57 -22.58 -33.41
CA THR A 258 10.67 -23.70 -33.73
C THR A 258 10.56 -23.85 -35.24
N VAL A 259 10.25 -25.04 -35.74
CA VAL A 259 10.05 -25.31 -37.16
C VAL A 259 8.83 -26.18 -37.33
N ALA A 260 7.96 -25.81 -38.26
CA ALA A 260 6.84 -26.64 -38.73
C ALA A 260 6.95 -26.96 -40.21
N TYR A 261 6.69 -28.21 -40.55
CA TYR A 261 6.55 -28.67 -41.90
C TYR A 261 5.06 -28.91 -42.17
N ALA A 262 4.54 -28.26 -43.19
CA ALA A 262 3.13 -28.35 -43.52
C ALA A 262 2.93 -28.45 -45.03
N THR A 263 1.85 -29.08 -45.41
CA THR A 263 1.40 -29.13 -46.81
C THR A 263 0.19 -28.22 -46.96
N HIS A 264 0.29 -27.18 -47.78
CA HIS A 264 -0.82 -26.26 -48.09
C HIS A 264 -1.78 -26.92 -49.07
N VAL A 265 -3.00 -27.13 -48.64
CA VAL A 265 -4.07 -27.72 -49.47
C VAL A 265 -4.90 -26.58 -50.05
N LYS A 266 -4.65 -26.24 -51.31
CA LYS A 266 -5.44 -25.25 -52.04
C LYS A 266 -6.60 -25.95 -52.75
N ASP A 267 -7.79 -25.38 -52.72
CA ASP A 267 -8.99 -25.94 -53.33
C ASP A 267 -8.74 -26.50 -54.76
N GLY A 268 -8.63 -27.84 -54.87
CA GLY A 268 -8.54 -28.57 -56.12
C GLY A 268 -7.24 -28.48 -56.90
N ALA A 269 -6.18 -27.83 -56.40
CA ALA A 269 -4.90 -27.67 -57.08
C ALA A 269 -3.74 -28.21 -56.23
N THR A 270 -2.65 -28.57 -56.89
CA THR A 270 -1.41 -29.14 -56.34
C THR A 270 -1.03 -28.66 -54.95
N SER A 271 -0.96 -29.57 -53.99
CA SER A 271 -0.45 -29.35 -52.63
C SER A 271 0.99 -28.85 -52.69
N GLN A 272 1.28 -27.74 -52.01
CA GLN A 272 2.63 -27.18 -51.92
C GLN A 272 3.17 -27.44 -50.51
N ASP A 273 4.33 -28.11 -50.44
CA ASP A 273 5.04 -28.29 -49.19
C ASP A 273 5.66 -26.97 -48.77
N ILE A 274 5.40 -26.55 -47.52
CA ILE A 274 6.01 -25.39 -46.91
C ILE A 274 6.75 -25.77 -45.62
N LYS A 275 7.83 -25.07 -45.38
CA LYS A 275 8.58 -25.16 -44.10
C LYS A 275 8.54 -23.79 -43.45
N VAL A 276 8.06 -23.70 -42.22
CA VAL A 276 7.94 -22.43 -41.50
C VAL A 276 8.81 -22.48 -40.25
N SER A 277 9.52 -21.40 -39.99
CA SER A 277 10.32 -21.26 -38.76
C SER A 277 10.06 -19.93 -38.08
N LYS A 278 9.93 -19.95 -36.75
CA LYS A 278 9.91 -18.74 -35.91
C LYS A 278 10.93 -18.84 -34.80
N GLY A 279 11.52 -17.72 -34.40
CA GLY A 279 12.49 -17.70 -33.33
C GLY A 279 13.33 -16.43 -33.29
N LEU A 280 14.51 -16.52 -32.66
CA LEU A 280 15.44 -15.41 -32.61
C LEU A 280 15.88 -15.00 -34.01
N LEU A 281 15.87 -13.70 -34.32
CA LEU A 281 16.12 -13.15 -35.65
C LEU A 281 17.31 -13.77 -36.37
N ASP A 282 18.50 -13.76 -35.75
CA ASP A 282 19.72 -14.33 -36.32
C ASP A 282 19.60 -15.83 -36.60
N LYS A 283 18.86 -16.55 -35.75
CA LYS A 283 18.70 -18.01 -35.84
C LYS A 283 17.64 -18.45 -36.86
N VAL A 284 16.78 -17.53 -37.25
CA VAL A 284 15.77 -17.72 -38.30
C VAL A 284 16.34 -17.31 -39.65
N ILE A 285 17.15 -16.27 -39.70
CA ILE A 285 17.80 -15.77 -40.92
C ILE A 285 18.86 -16.76 -41.43
N GLU A 286 19.74 -17.23 -40.50
CA GLU A 286 20.87 -18.11 -40.82
C GLU A 286 21.00 -19.18 -39.73
N THR A 287 21.12 -20.40 -40.14
CA THR A 287 21.29 -21.54 -39.21
C THR A 287 22.32 -22.51 -39.69
N GLY A 288 23.19 -22.96 -38.77
CA GLY A 288 24.05 -24.11 -38.99
C GLY A 288 23.28 -25.43 -38.84
N ASP A 289 23.98 -26.56 -38.85
CA ASP A 289 23.41 -27.93 -38.85
C ASP A 289 22.91 -28.40 -37.45
N ASP A 290 22.63 -27.49 -36.55
CA ASP A 290 22.49 -27.77 -35.12
C ASP A 290 21.12 -28.32 -34.68
N GLY A 291 20.19 -28.57 -35.59
CA GLY A 291 18.82 -28.94 -35.22
C GLY A 291 18.24 -30.17 -35.94
N GLY A 292 19.05 -30.90 -36.71
CA GLY A 292 18.55 -32.01 -37.52
C GLY A 292 17.68 -31.61 -38.70
N ASP A 293 17.59 -30.30 -39.00
CA ASP A 293 16.77 -29.72 -40.08
C ASP A 293 17.61 -29.26 -41.25
N GLY A 294 18.92 -29.45 -41.20
CA GLY A 294 19.91 -29.01 -42.16
C GLY A 294 20.19 -27.49 -42.11
N PRO A 295 21.38 -27.07 -42.57
CA PRO A 295 21.70 -25.64 -42.59
C PRO A 295 20.88 -24.90 -43.63
N TRP A 296 20.48 -23.69 -43.33
CA TRP A 296 19.91 -22.77 -44.33
C TRP A 296 20.35 -21.33 -44.13
N LEU A 297 20.37 -20.62 -45.23
CA LEU A 297 20.45 -19.16 -45.27
C LEU A 297 19.27 -18.65 -46.08
N CYS A 298 18.53 -17.69 -45.54
CA CYS A 298 17.39 -17.09 -46.25
C CYS A 298 17.88 -16.42 -47.56
N SER A 299 17.22 -16.68 -48.66
CA SER A 299 17.63 -16.23 -50.01
C SER A 299 17.65 -14.71 -50.12
N ASN A 300 16.80 -14.01 -49.37
CA ASN A 300 16.70 -12.56 -49.39
C ASN A 300 17.61 -11.81 -48.37
N VAL A 301 18.47 -12.55 -47.64
CA VAL A 301 19.32 -11.98 -46.53
C VAL A 301 20.17 -10.80 -47.00
N ALA A 302 20.81 -10.91 -48.17
CA ALA A 302 21.71 -9.85 -48.66
C ALA A 302 21.01 -8.48 -48.84
N THR A 303 19.70 -8.50 -49.08
CA THR A 303 18.90 -7.28 -49.33
C THR A 303 18.18 -6.77 -48.09
N ILE A 304 18.03 -7.58 -47.04
CA ILE A 304 17.18 -7.24 -45.90
C ILE A 304 17.94 -7.13 -44.58
N ARG A 305 19.16 -7.65 -44.45
CA ARG A 305 19.91 -7.73 -43.16
C ARG A 305 19.98 -6.38 -42.45
N ASP A 306 20.45 -5.34 -43.16
CA ASP A 306 20.56 -4.00 -42.59
C ASP A 306 19.18 -3.42 -42.17
N LYS A 307 18.12 -3.75 -42.95
CA LYS A 307 16.75 -3.31 -42.61
C LYS A 307 16.21 -4.04 -41.39
N VAL A 308 16.43 -5.34 -41.30
CA VAL A 308 16.03 -6.17 -40.18
C VAL A 308 16.70 -5.69 -38.91
N GLU A 309 18.03 -5.45 -38.95
CA GLU A 309 18.78 -4.93 -37.78
C GLU A 309 18.28 -3.54 -37.36
N ALA A 310 18.01 -2.64 -38.33
CA ALA A 310 17.49 -1.31 -38.05
C ALA A 310 16.08 -1.37 -37.41
N ILE A 311 15.23 -2.26 -37.90
CA ILE A 311 13.87 -2.45 -37.36
C ILE A 311 13.91 -3.12 -35.98
N ASP A 312 14.75 -4.15 -35.81
CA ASP A 312 14.94 -4.78 -34.50
C ASP A 312 15.44 -3.78 -33.47
N LYS A 313 16.43 -2.95 -33.81
CA LYS A 313 16.88 -1.87 -32.95
C LYS A 313 15.77 -0.88 -32.62
N LYS A 314 14.91 -0.53 -33.58
CA LYS A 314 13.76 0.34 -33.38
C LYS A 314 12.73 -0.29 -32.43
N PHE A 315 12.47 -1.58 -32.55
CA PHE A 315 11.57 -2.31 -31.67
C PHE A 315 12.18 -2.47 -30.27
N SER A 316 13.45 -2.85 -30.19
CA SER A 316 14.16 -2.96 -28.92
C SER A 316 14.24 -1.64 -28.14
N THR A 317 14.39 -0.49 -28.84
CA THR A 317 14.33 0.83 -28.17
C THR A 317 12.95 1.17 -27.66
N LYS A 318 11.88 0.57 -28.21
CA LYS A 318 10.50 0.67 -27.75
C LYS A 318 10.11 -0.44 -26.74
N GLY A 319 11.08 -1.20 -26.25
CA GLY A 319 10.86 -2.25 -25.25
C GLY A 319 10.25 -3.54 -25.80
N TYR A 320 10.04 -3.67 -27.10
CA TYR A 320 9.52 -4.90 -27.68
C TYR A 320 10.58 -6.00 -27.72
N LYS A 321 10.16 -7.23 -27.42
CA LYS A 321 10.87 -8.45 -27.78
C LYS A 321 10.44 -8.83 -29.19
N THR A 322 11.37 -9.22 -30.03
CA THR A 322 11.15 -9.49 -31.45
C THR A 322 11.36 -10.96 -31.78
N LEU A 323 10.44 -11.53 -32.54
CA LEU A 323 10.60 -12.84 -33.15
C LEU A 323 10.65 -12.70 -34.69
N GLY A 324 11.65 -13.36 -35.30
CA GLY A 324 11.70 -13.53 -36.75
C GLY A 324 10.80 -14.67 -37.20
N VAL A 325 10.22 -14.50 -38.36
CA VAL A 325 9.45 -15.54 -39.07
C VAL A 325 10.03 -15.72 -40.47
N ALA A 326 10.30 -16.97 -40.82
CA ALA A 326 10.75 -17.34 -42.18
C ALA A 326 9.88 -18.46 -42.74
N VAL A 327 9.69 -18.44 -44.06
CA VAL A 327 8.95 -19.45 -44.81
C VAL A 327 9.83 -20.05 -45.90
N GLY A 328 9.77 -21.34 -46.10
CA GLY A 328 10.49 -22.06 -47.12
C GLY A 328 9.57 -22.83 -48.04
N LYS A 329 9.92 -22.86 -49.31
CA LYS A 329 9.28 -23.69 -50.33
C LYS A 329 10.27 -24.74 -50.81
N LYS A 330 9.80 -25.96 -51.09
CA LYS A 330 10.64 -27.03 -51.60
C LYS A 330 10.88 -26.82 -53.11
N SER A 331 12.14 -26.71 -53.50
CA SER A 331 12.51 -26.59 -54.93
C SER A 331 12.19 -27.88 -55.65
N ALA A 332 11.38 -27.77 -56.73
CA ALA A 332 11.06 -28.90 -57.56
C ALA A 332 12.27 -29.49 -58.29
N ALA A 333 13.31 -28.67 -58.55
CA ALA A 333 14.50 -29.08 -59.28
C ALA A 333 15.54 -29.79 -58.42
N THR A 334 15.74 -29.33 -57.13
CA THR A 334 16.81 -29.80 -56.25
C THR A 334 16.32 -30.58 -55.04
N GLY A 335 15.01 -30.54 -54.76
CA GLY A 335 14.43 -31.13 -53.54
C GLY A 335 14.81 -30.41 -52.24
N ASN A 336 15.65 -29.36 -52.32
CA ASN A 336 16.10 -28.60 -51.18
C ASN A 336 15.11 -27.50 -50.79
N TRP A 337 15.09 -27.12 -49.52
CA TRP A 337 14.28 -26.02 -48.99
C TRP A 337 14.94 -24.68 -49.32
N MET A 338 14.22 -23.80 -50.02
CA MET A 338 14.60 -22.39 -50.18
C MET A 338 13.83 -21.57 -49.15
N MET A 339 14.54 -21.08 -48.14
CA MET A 339 14.00 -20.26 -47.06
C MET A 339 14.03 -18.77 -47.41
N ASP A 340 12.97 -18.03 -47.12
CA ASP A 340 12.90 -16.57 -47.20
C ASP A 340 12.50 -16.02 -45.85
N PHE A 341 13.17 -14.95 -45.42
CA PHE A 341 12.75 -14.20 -44.23
C PHE A 341 11.48 -13.41 -44.53
N ALA A 342 10.41 -13.65 -43.78
CA ALA A 342 9.10 -13.08 -44.06
C ALA A 342 8.82 -11.80 -43.26
N GLY A 343 9.17 -11.78 -41.97
CA GLY A 343 8.89 -10.62 -41.15
C GLY A 343 9.31 -10.74 -39.69
N ILE A 344 9.01 -9.69 -38.92
CA ILE A 344 9.30 -9.55 -37.48
C ILE A 344 7.98 -9.38 -36.74
N VAL A 345 7.77 -10.23 -35.74
CA VAL A 345 6.62 -10.17 -34.82
C VAL A 345 7.06 -9.51 -33.51
N PRO A 346 6.61 -8.28 -33.22
CA PRO A 346 6.92 -7.60 -31.96
C PRO A 346 6.00 -8.07 -30.84
N MET A 347 6.58 -8.28 -29.67
CA MET A 347 5.87 -8.72 -28.47
C MET A 347 6.29 -7.90 -27.25
N LEU A 348 5.38 -7.67 -26.34
CA LEU A 348 5.61 -6.98 -25.09
C LEU A 348 4.77 -7.62 -23.98
N ASP A 349 5.27 -7.61 -22.75
CA ASP A 349 4.47 -7.82 -21.55
C ASP A 349 3.84 -6.46 -21.16
N PRO A 350 2.54 -6.26 -21.42
CA PRO A 350 1.92 -4.96 -21.24
C PRO A 350 1.76 -4.61 -19.77
N PRO A 351 1.84 -3.33 -19.41
CA PRO A 351 1.39 -2.87 -18.10
C PRO A 351 -0.07 -3.27 -17.87
N ARG A 352 -0.44 -3.51 -16.61
CA ARG A 352 -1.85 -3.68 -16.24
C ARG A 352 -2.62 -2.37 -16.49
N GLU A 353 -3.91 -2.46 -16.75
CA GLU A 353 -4.74 -1.29 -17.08
C GLU A 353 -4.80 -0.26 -15.95
N ASP A 354 -4.81 -0.74 -14.70
CA ASP A 354 -4.87 0.11 -13.50
C ASP A 354 -3.51 0.71 -13.08
N THR A 355 -2.39 0.14 -13.53
CA THR A 355 -1.04 0.47 -13.03
C THR A 355 -0.73 1.96 -13.12
N LYS A 356 -0.99 2.59 -14.26
CA LYS A 356 -0.69 4.00 -14.47
C LYS A 356 -1.49 4.88 -13.51
N TRP A 357 -2.79 4.64 -13.42
CA TRP A 357 -3.67 5.40 -12.52
C TRP A 357 -3.26 5.21 -11.06
N VAL A 358 -2.97 3.97 -10.63
CA VAL A 358 -2.54 3.69 -9.25
C VAL A 358 -1.23 4.40 -8.93
N ILE A 359 -0.25 4.40 -9.83
CA ILE A 359 1.02 5.11 -9.64
C ILE A 359 0.78 6.62 -9.48
N GLU A 360 -0.08 7.22 -10.30
CA GLU A 360 -0.44 8.63 -10.19
C GLU A 360 -1.09 8.94 -8.82
N GLN A 361 -1.99 8.06 -8.34
CA GLN A 361 -2.62 8.23 -7.03
C GLN A 361 -1.63 8.04 -5.87
N ILE A 362 -0.73 7.07 -5.95
CA ILE A 362 0.33 6.84 -4.96
C ILE A 362 1.28 8.06 -4.91
N HIS A 363 1.64 8.63 -6.06
CA HIS A 363 2.43 9.87 -6.11
C HIS A 363 1.67 11.05 -5.51
N ALA A 364 0.36 11.18 -5.77
CA ALA A 364 -0.50 12.21 -5.15
C ALA A 364 -0.58 12.06 -3.62
N CYS A 365 -0.40 10.83 -3.12
CA CYS A 365 -0.26 10.54 -1.69
C CYS A 365 1.14 10.82 -1.12
N GLY A 366 2.07 11.40 -1.89
CA GLY A 366 3.42 11.73 -1.46
C GLY A 366 4.36 10.54 -1.36
N ILE A 367 4.05 9.42 -2.01
CA ILE A 367 4.87 8.21 -2.03
C ILE A 367 5.60 8.13 -3.38
N SER A 368 6.92 8.00 -3.35
CA SER A 368 7.72 7.82 -4.57
C SER A 368 7.69 6.34 -4.98
N VAL A 369 7.38 6.06 -6.25
CA VAL A 369 7.41 4.69 -6.78
C VAL A 369 8.70 4.46 -7.54
N LYS A 370 9.36 3.31 -7.30
CA LYS A 370 10.58 2.88 -7.98
C LYS A 370 10.42 1.47 -8.53
N MET A 371 10.65 1.29 -9.82
CA MET A 371 10.58 -0.03 -10.46
C MET A 371 11.91 -0.79 -10.28
N ILE A 372 11.84 -2.07 -9.95
CA ILE A 372 13.01 -2.95 -9.82
C ILE A 372 12.78 -4.19 -10.68
N THR A 373 13.63 -4.42 -11.69
CA THR A 373 13.44 -5.54 -12.62
C THR A 373 14.74 -6.20 -13.05
N GLY A 374 14.66 -7.51 -13.33
CA GLY A 374 15.72 -8.26 -14.00
C GLY A 374 15.82 -8.00 -15.50
N ASP A 375 14.83 -7.36 -16.12
CA ASP A 375 14.77 -7.06 -17.54
C ASP A 375 15.88 -6.11 -18.02
N HIS A 376 16.12 -6.14 -19.32
CA HIS A 376 17.07 -5.23 -19.95
C HIS A 376 16.62 -3.76 -19.82
N GLN A 377 17.59 -2.84 -19.70
CA GLN A 377 17.35 -1.42 -19.45
C GLN A 377 16.34 -0.77 -20.40
N ASN A 378 16.41 -1.10 -21.71
CA ASN A 378 15.50 -0.51 -22.70
C ASN A 378 14.04 -0.92 -22.46
N ILE A 379 13.81 -2.17 -22.09
CA ILE A 379 12.47 -2.69 -21.74
C ILE A 379 11.96 -2.00 -20.47
N ALA A 380 12.82 -1.91 -19.47
CA ALA A 380 12.49 -1.25 -18.21
C ALA A 380 12.17 0.25 -18.41
N ALA A 381 12.98 0.96 -19.22
CA ALA A 381 12.77 2.38 -19.51
C ALA A 381 11.45 2.62 -20.24
N GLU A 382 11.13 1.79 -21.24
CA GLU A 382 9.85 1.93 -21.97
C GLU A 382 8.65 1.59 -21.08
N THR A 383 8.74 0.54 -20.26
CA THR A 383 7.68 0.23 -19.28
C THR A 383 7.50 1.40 -18.31
N ALA A 384 8.58 1.96 -17.76
CA ALA A 384 8.53 3.10 -16.86
C ALA A 384 7.85 4.32 -17.51
N ARG A 385 8.16 4.58 -18.79
CA ARG A 385 7.53 5.64 -19.58
C ARG A 385 6.03 5.43 -19.76
N LEU A 386 5.61 4.19 -20.07
CA LEU A 386 4.20 3.84 -20.28
C LEU A 386 3.36 4.03 -19.01
N ILE A 387 3.92 3.68 -17.85
CA ILE A 387 3.23 3.77 -16.55
C ILE A 387 3.43 5.12 -15.84
N GLY A 388 4.16 6.07 -16.47
CA GLY A 388 4.32 7.42 -15.92
C GLY A 388 5.35 7.54 -14.79
N LEU A 389 6.25 6.58 -14.67
CA LEU A 389 7.38 6.68 -13.74
C LEU A 389 8.51 7.61 -14.18
N GLY A 390 9.43 7.82 -14.33
CA GLY A 390 10.47 8.66 -14.94
C GLY A 390 11.37 7.85 -15.87
N ASP A 391 12.41 8.49 -16.32
CA ASP A 391 13.37 7.94 -17.31
C ASP A 391 14.70 7.50 -16.70
N LYS A 392 14.94 7.78 -15.42
CA LYS A 392 16.22 7.49 -14.73
C LYS A 392 16.29 6.03 -14.28
N ILE A 393 16.45 5.12 -15.24
CA ILE A 393 16.60 3.69 -14.97
C ILE A 393 18.07 3.32 -14.90
N LEU A 394 18.55 2.94 -13.72
CA LEU A 394 19.93 2.54 -13.46
C LEU A 394 20.15 1.06 -13.80
N LYS A 395 21.34 0.75 -14.34
CA LYS A 395 21.79 -0.63 -14.54
C LYS A 395 22.48 -1.16 -13.29
N ARG A 396 22.47 -2.49 -13.15
CA ARG A 396 23.21 -3.22 -12.12
C ARG A 396 24.69 -2.84 -12.06
N ASP A 397 25.34 -2.69 -13.21
CA ASP A 397 26.78 -2.39 -13.26
C ASP A 397 27.12 -1.08 -12.55
N VAL A 398 26.22 -0.08 -12.60
CA VAL A 398 26.36 1.18 -11.88
C VAL A 398 26.27 0.97 -10.38
N LEU A 399 25.32 0.10 -9.92
CA LEU A 399 25.17 -0.23 -8.50
C LEU A 399 26.36 -1.01 -7.94
N SER A 400 26.95 -1.90 -8.75
CA SER A 400 28.06 -2.77 -8.34
C SER A 400 29.43 -2.09 -8.44
N SER A 401 29.61 -1.11 -9.35
CA SER A 401 30.87 -0.39 -9.54
C SER A 401 31.17 0.62 -8.43
N LEU A 402 30.13 1.12 -7.77
CA LEU A 402 30.27 2.04 -6.64
C LEU A 402 30.41 1.21 -5.35
N ARG A 403 31.58 1.26 -4.73
CA ARG A 403 31.78 0.81 -3.35
C ARG A 403 30.89 1.68 -2.44
N GLU A 404 30.52 1.18 -1.26
CA GLU A 404 29.73 1.93 -0.27
C GLU A 404 30.23 3.37 -0.13
N SER A 405 29.50 4.31 -0.75
CA SER A 405 29.83 5.72 -0.81
C SER A 405 28.55 6.54 -0.87
N ASN A 406 28.62 7.77 -0.37
CA ASN A 406 27.51 8.74 -0.47
C ASN A 406 27.01 8.93 -1.91
N GLU A 407 27.82 8.65 -2.94
CA GLU A 407 27.43 8.72 -4.35
C GLU A 407 26.42 7.63 -4.71
N LYS A 408 26.61 6.39 -4.23
CA LYS A 408 25.67 5.29 -4.43
C LYS A 408 24.31 5.62 -3.82
N ASP A 409 24.32 6.16 -2.61
CA ASP A 409 23.10 6.53 -1.90
C ASP A 409 22.33 7.63 -2.64
N GLN A 410 23.03 8.64 -3.16
CA GLN A 410 22.42 9.71 -3.94
C GLN A 410 21.86 9.20 -5.28
N LEU A 411 22.56 8.28 -5.95
CA LEU A 411 22.06 7.67 -7.19
C LEU A 411 20.79 6.84 -6.93
N VAL A 412 20.77 6.00 -5.89
CA VAL A 412 19.61 5.19 -5.51
C VAL A 412 18.43 6.08 -5.13
N LYS A 413 18.69 7.17 -4.40
CA LYS A 413 17.67 8.15 -4.02
C LYS A 413 16.98 8.77 -5.24
N HIS A 414 17.74 9.17 -6.26
CA HIS A 414 17.23 9.91 -7.42
C HIS A 414 16.84 9.03 -8.61
N ALA A 415 17.05 7.72 -8.55
CA ALA A 415 16.64 6.79 -9.59
C ALA A 415 15.12 6.61 -9.59
N ASP A 416 14.54 6.47 -10.78
CA ASP A 416 13.14 6.10 -10.96
C ASP A 416 12.96 4.57 -11.05
N GLY A 417 14.05 3.85 -11.32
CA GLY A 417 14.05 2.38 -11.30
C GLY A 417 15.42 1.77 -11.54
N PHE A 418 15.45 0.43 -11.49
CA PHE A 418 16.65 -0.38 -11.57
C PHE A 418 16.41 -1.56 -12.53
N ALA A 419 17.32 -1.75 -13.48
CA ALA A 419 17.26 -2.78 -14.51
C ALA A 419 18.42 -3.77 -14.41
N GLN A 420 18.21 -4.99 -14.89
CA GLN A 420 19.18 -6.09 -14.88
C GLN A 420 19.65 -6.47 -13.47
N VAL A 421 18.80 -6.23 -12.45
CA VAL A 421 19.12 -6.54 -11.05
C VAL A 421 18.86 -8.02 -10.73
N MET A 422 19.68 -8.56 -9.83
CA MET A 422 19.49 -9.88 -9.27
C MET A 422 18.73 -9.83 -7.93
N PRO A 423 18.24 -10.94 -7.39
CA PRO A 423 17.52 -10.97 -6.12
C PRO A 423 18.24 -10.28 -4.96
N ARG A 424 19.56 -10.43 -4.88
CA ARG A 424 20.40 -9.75 -3.87
C ARG A 424 20.40 -8.23 -4.04
N ASP A 425 20.48 -7.78 -5.28
CA ASP A 425 20.52 -6.35 -5.58
C ASP A 425 19.18 -5.69 -5.21
N LYS A 426 18.02 -6.41 -5.34
CA LYS A 426 16.71 -5.96 -4.87
C LYS A 426 16.74 -5.68 -3.36
N ASN A 427 17.29 -6.60 -2.58
CA ASN A 427 17.44 -6.45 -1.13
C ASN A 427 18.36 -5.26 -0.78
N ASP A 428 19.48 -5.12 -1.48
CA ASP A 428 20.44 -4.03 -1.23
C ASP A 428 19.85 -2.65 -1.52
N VAL A 429 19.07 -2.50 -2.59
CA VAL A 429 18.34 -1.25 -2.88
C VAL A 429 17.40 -0.88 -1.73
N VAL A 430 16.63 -1.86 -1.22
CA VAL A 430 15.75 -1.64 -0.08
C VAL A 430 16.54 -1.20 1.16
N ARG A 431 17.65 -1.88 1.47
CA ARG A 431 18.51 -1.54 2.62
C ARG A 431 19.12 -0.13 2.50
N ILE A 432 19.57 0.27 1.32
CA ILE A 432 20.10 1.61 1.08
C ILE A 432 19.00 2.66 1.32
N LEU A 433 17.81 2.46 0.80
CA LEU A 433 16.70 3.38 1.03
C LEU A 433 16.34 3.47 2.51
N GLN A 434 16.34 2.36 3.23
CA GLN A 434 16.11 2.34 4.68
C GLN A 434 17.23 3.07 5.45
N SER A 435 18.51 2.92 5.06
CA SER A 435 19.64 3.65 5.69
C SER A 435 19.53 5.17 5.47
N LEU A 436 18.85 5.60 4.43
CA LEU A 436 18.51 7.00 4.15
C LEU A 436 17.24 7.49 4.88
N ASN A 437 16.74 6.70 5.84
CA ASN A 437 15.53 6.98 6.64
C ASN A 437 14.22 7.03 5.81
N TYR A 438 14.16 6.33 4.67
CA TYR A 438 12.90 6.10 3.99
C TYR A 438 12.14 4.91 4.61
N VAL A 439 10.82 5.03 4.71
CA VAL A 439 9.94 3.89 5.00
C VAL A 439 9.60 3.24 3.67
N VAL A 440 10.14 2.04 3.46
CA VAL A 440 10.14 1.36 2.17
C VAL A 440 9.08 0.26 2.13
N GLY A 441 8.16 0.37 1.17
CA GLY A 441 7.31 -0.73 0.73
C GLY A 441 7.98 -1.50 -0.41
N MET A 442 7.78 -2.81 -0.48
CA MET A 442 8.22 -3.64 -1.59
C MET A 442 7.06 -4.52 -2.07
N THR A 443 6.79 -4.51 -3.38
CA THR A 443 5.84 -5.45 -4.00
C THR A 443 6.56 -6.46 -4.86
N GLY A 444 6.08 -7.71 -4.88
CA GLY A 444 6.65 -8.78 -5.69
C GLY A 444 5.76 -10.02 -5.69
N ASP A 445 6.00 -10.92 -6.64
CA ASP A 445 5.24 -12.15 -6.87
C ASP A 445 6.09 -13.41 -6.72
N GLY A 446 7.41 -13.30 -6.87
CA GLY A 446 8.32 -14.43 -7.00
C GLY A 446 9.14 -14.76 -5.76
N VAL A 447 9.76 -15.94 -5.77
CA VAL A 447 10.77 -16.36 -4.79
C VAL A 447 11.94 -15.36 -4.76
N ASN A 448 12.24 -14.74 -5.90
CA ASN A 448 13.31 -13.76 -6.07
C ASN A 448 13.09 -12.49 -5.26
N ASP A 449 11.84 -12.17 -4.97
CA ASP A 449 11.44 -10.98 -4.23
C ASP A 449 11.37 -11.22 -2.74
N ALA A 450 11.24 -12.47 -2.31
CA ALA A 450 11.04 -12.82 -0.92
C ALA A 450 12.08 -12.21 0.04
N PRO A 451 13.39 -12.16 -0.26
CA PRO A 451 14.37 -11.46 0.59
C PRO A 451 14.15 -9.96 0.68
N ALA A 452 13.75 -9.32 -0.42
CA ALA A 452 13.47 -7.89 -0.45
C ALA A 452 12.13 -7.54 0.23
N LEU A 453 11.09 -8.37 0.04
CA LEU A 453 9.80 -8.30 0.75
C LEU A 453 10.00 -8.39 2.26
N LYS A 454 10.84 -9.33 2.71
CA LYS A 454 11.13 -9.51 4.14
C LYS A 454 11.96 -8.38 4.72
N GLN A 455 12.88 -7.80 3.93
CA GLN A 455 13.74 -6.70 4.35
C GLN A 455 12.98 -5.37 4.43
N ALA A 456 12.05 -5.12 3.50
CA ALA A 456 11.27 -3.89 3.47
C ALA A 456 10.48 -3.66 4.76
N ASN A 457 10.16 -2.42 5.08
CA ASN A 457 9.28 -2.09 6.20
C ASN A 457 7.92 -2.76 5.99
N ILE A 458 7.44 -2.74 4.72
CA ILE A 458 6.19 -3.35 4.30
C ILE A 458 6.45 -4.23 3.08
N GLY A 459 6.33 -5.55 3.21
CA GLY A 459 6.29 -6.48 2.10
C GLY A 459 4.85 -6.69 1.63
N ILE A 460 4.60 -6.58 0.34
CA ILE A 460 3.27 -6.75 -0.28
C ILE A 460 3.38 -7.83 -1.36
N ALA A 461 2.76 -8.97 -1.14
CA ALA A 461 2.65 -10.03 -2.14
C ALA A 461 1.40 -9.78 -3.00
N VAL A 462 1.59 -9.78 -4.32
CA VAL A 462 0.47 -9.61 -5.25
C VAL A 462 -0.31 -10.91 -5.45
N GLU A 463 -1.49 -10.82 -6.05
CA GLU A 463 -2.27 -12.00 -6.43
C GLU A 463 -1.48 -12.92 -7.36
N GLY A 464 -1.65 -14.25 -7.21
CA GLY A 464 -0.88 -15.25 -7.95
C GLY A 464 0.57 -15.44 -7.48
N SER A 465 1.02 -14.72 -6.45
CA SER A 465 2.38 -14.82 -5.90
C SER A 465 2.69 -16.20 -5.33
N THR A 466 3.97 -16.57 -5.34
CA THR A 466 4.48 -17.82 -4.77
C THR A 466 4.32 -17.86 -3.25
N ASP A 467 4.25 -19.05 -2.67
CA ASP A 467 4.18 -19.24 -1.22
C ASP A 467 5.37 -18.61 -0.48
N ALA A 468 6.55 -18.58 -1.12
CA ALA A 468 7.72 -17.92 -0.56
C ALA A 468 7.53 -16.40 -0.45
N ALA A 469 6.95 -15.77 -1.46
CA ALA A 469 6.62 -14.35 -1.44
C ALA A 469 5.52 -14.05 -0.41
N ARG A 470 4.44 -14.86 -0.37
CA ARG A 470 3.36 -14.71 0.62
C ARG A 470 3.85 -14.82 2.07
N ASN A 471 4.72 -15.80 2.35
CA ASN A 471 5.28 -15.98 3.69
C ASN A 471 6.27 -14.87 4.10
N ALA A 472 6.86 -14.17 3.14
CA ALA A 472 7.75 -13.06 3.39
C ALA A 472 7.01 -11.72 3.52
N ALA A 473 5.78 -11.64 3.03
CA ALA A 473 4.98 -10.43 2.95
C ALA A 473 4.18 -10.15 4.23
N ASP A 474 3.93 -8.89 4.50
CA ASP A 474 3.05 -8.40 5.56
C ASP A 474 1.61 -8.20 5.08
N ILE A 475 1.44 -8.05 3.78
CA ILE A 475 0.13 -7.94 3.11
C ILE A 475 0.11 -8.85 1.91
N VAL A 476 -1.01 -9.53 1.72
CA VAL A 476 -1.27 -10.37 0.56
C VAL A 476 -2.50 -9.84 -0.17
N LEU A 477 -2.35 -9.48 -1.45
CA LEU A 477 -3.46 -9.09 -2.30
C LEU A 477 -4.16 -10.33 -2.84
N THR A 478 -5.49 -10.31 -2.87
CA THR A 478 -6.33 -11.44 -3.29
C THR A 478 -7.00 -11.25 -4.64
N THR A 479 -6.78 -10.09 -5.25
CA THR A 479 -7.28 -9.76 -6.61
C THR A 479 -6.14 -9.29 -7.49
N GLU A 480 -6.30 -9.50 -8.80
CA GLU A 480 -5.41 -8.94 -9.81
C GLU A 480 -5.44 -7.40 -9.75
N GLY A 481 -4.29 -6.77 -10.01
CA GLY A 481 -4.14 -5.32 -10.04
C GLY A 481 -3.48 -4.73 -8.80
N LEU A 482 -3.25 -3.42 -8.84
CA LEU A 482 -2.57 -2.65 -7.81
C LEU A 482 -3.49 -1.73 -7.02
N CYS A 483 -4.77 -1.62 -7.41
CA CYS A 483 -5.77 -0.82 -6.70
C CYS A 483 -5.84 -1.12 -5.20
N PRO A 484 -5.76 -2.39 -4.73
CA PRO A 484 -5.78 -2.67 -3.30
C PRO A 484 -4.61 -2.05 -2.52
N ILE A 485 -3.46 -1.77 -3.16
CA ILE A 485 -2.34 -1.08 -2.50
C ILE A 485 -2.71 0.37 -2.18
N PHE A 486 -3.32 1.07 -3.12
CA PHE A 486 -3.75 2.44 -2.90
C PHE A 486 -4.80 2.54 -1.79
N THR A 487 -5.80 1.65 -1.81
CA THR A 487 -6.82 1.59 -0.75
C THR A 487 -6.21 1.22 0.60
N ALA A 488 -5.24 0.30 0.64
CA ALA A 488 -4.51 -0.05 1.85
C ALA A 488 -3.76 1.15 2.45
N VAL A 489 -3.15 2.00 1.61
CA VAL A 489 -2.50 3.24 2.05
C VAL A 489 -3.50 4.19 2.70
N LEU A 490 -4.66 4.41 2.07
CA LEU A 490 -5.68 5.32 2.59
C LEU A 490 -6.28 4.81 3.91
N GLU A 491 -6.66 3.53 3.97
CA GLU A 491 -7.21 2.94 5.19
C GLU A 491 -6.20 2.93 6.34
N SER A 492 -4.93 2.62 6.07
CA SER A 492 -3.87 2.66 7.07
C SER A 492 -3.67 4.08 7.63
N ARG A 493 -3.78 5.12 6.80
CA ARG A 493 -3.72 6.53 7.26
C ARG A 493 -4.92 6.91 8.12
N LYS A 494 -6.13 6.43 7.80
CA LYS A 494 -7.31 6.62 8.67
C LYS A 494 -7.11 5.97 10.03
N ILE A 495 -6.61 4.73 10.04
CA ILE A 495 -6.31 3.99 11.28
C ILE A 495 -5.26 4.73 12.10
N PHE A 496 -4.18 5.17 11.47
CA PHE A 496 -3.12 5.95 12.13
C PHE A 496 -3.68 7.21 12.79
N GLN A 497 -4.53 7.96 12.08
CA GLN A 497 -5.15 9.17 12.61
C GLN A 497 -6.10 8.90 13.78
N ARG A 498 -6.87 7.79 13.74
CA ARG A 498 -7.72 7.37 14.89
C ARG A 498 -6.87 7.08 16.12
N VAL A 499 -5.80 6.31 15.95
CA VAL A 499 -4.87 5.99 17.05
C VAL A 499 -4.18 7.24 17.56
N TYR A 500 -3.71 8.11 16.67
CA TYR A 500 -3.08 9.39 17.05
C TYR A 500 -4.02 10.27 17.88
N SER A 501 -5.28 10.42 17.44
CA SER A 501 -6.29 11.21 18.15
C SER A 501 -6.59 10.65 19.54
N TYR A 502 -6.66 9.33 19.68
CA TYR A 502 -6.84 8.66 20.96
C TYR A 502 -5.64 8.87 21.90
N VAL A 503 -4.41 8.70 21.37
CA VAL A 503 -3.19 8.90 22.18
C VAL A 503 -3.08 10.35 22.66
N LEU A 504 -3.35 11.31 21.77
CA LEU A 504 -3.38 12.74 22.09
C LEU A 504 -4.39 13.04 23.19
N TYR A 505 -5.61 12.51 23.07
CA TYR A 505 -6.65 12.60 24.09
C TYR A 505 -6.17 12.03 25.43
N ARG A 506 -5.67 10.81 25.43
CA ARG A 506 -5.30 10.10 26.66
C ARG A 506 -4.18 10.79 27.43
N ILE A 507 -3.14 11.25 26.72
CA ILE A 507 -2.02 11.97 27.35
C ILE A 507 -2.51 13.30 27.89
N SER A 508 -3.32 14.04 27.15
CA SER A 508 -3.89 15.32 27.61
C SER A 508 -4.76 15.14 28.85
N ALA A 509 -5.62 14.11 28.87
CA ALA A 509 -6.44 13.77 30.03
C ALA A 509 -5.60 13.37 31.25
N THR A 510 -4.52 12.61 31.06
CA THR A 510 -3.58 12.28 32.14
C THR A 510 -2.93 13.53 32.74
N ILE A 511 -2.48 14.47 31.92
CA ILE A 511 -1.91 15.75 32.34
C ILE A 511 -2.96 16.54 33.16
N GLN A 512 -4.19 16.65 32.64
CA GLN A 512 -5.28 17.32 33.36
C GLN A 512 -5.55 16.68 34.72
N ILE A 513 -5.76 15.36 34.79
CA ILE A 513 -6.08 14.64 36.03
C ILE A 513 -4.99 14.88 37.05
N VAL A 514 -3.72 14.64 36.68
CA VAL A 514 -2.60 14.79 37.64
C VAL A 514 -2.46 16.22 38.10
N LEU A 515 -2.53 17.20 37.21
CA LEU A 515 -2.37 18.62 37.59
C LEU A 515 -3.56 19.12 38.38
N VAL A 516 -4.80 18.88 37.95
CA VAL A 516 -6.00 19.37 38.68
C VAL A 516 -6.04 18.79 40.07
N LEU A 517 -5.90 17.46 40.23
CA LEU A 517 -5.97 16.86 41.58
C LEU A 517 -4.83 17.30 42.48
N SER A 518 -3.61 17.44 41.95
CA SER A 518 -2.48 17.94 42.70
C SER A 518 -2.68 19.40 43.13
N LEU A 519 -3.13 20.27 42.23
CA LEU A 519 -3.35 21.71 42.54
C LEU A 519 -4.52 21.92 43.50
N LEU A 520 -5.58 21.10 43.39
CA LEU A 520 -6.68 21.13 44.39
C LEU A 520 -6.18 20.78 45.79
N ILE A 521 -5.25 19.85 45.92
CA ILE A 521 -4.62 19.51 47.21
C ILE A 521 -3.68 20.63 47.68
N PHE A 522 -2.85 21.19 46.81
CA PHE A 522 -1.87 22.22 47.20
C PHE A 522 -2.51 23.57 47.54
N ILE A 523 -3.51 24.00 46.75
CA ILE A 523 -4.09 25.36 46.86
C ILE A 523 -5.29 25.36 47.84
N TYR A 524 -6.21 24.38 47.63
CA TYR A 524 -7.48 24.38 48.35
C TYR A 524 -7.59 23.34 49.45
N PHE A 525 -6.56 22.53 49.62
CA PHE A 525 -6.53 21.45 50.61
C PHE A 525 -7.66 20.44 50.45
N GLN A 526 -8.11 20.26 49.23
CA GLN A 526 -9.23 19.40 48.87
C GLN A 526 -8.73 18.14 48.17
N ALA A 527 -8.85 16.98 48.84
CA ALA A 527 -8.67 15.68 48.18
C ALA A 527 -10.00 15.18 47.68
N ILE A 528 -10.01 14.49 46.56
CA ILE A 528 -11.18 13.81 45.99
C ILE A 528 -11.11 12.34 46.41
N LYS A 529 -12.28 11.74 46.73
CA LYS A 529 -12.34 10.33 47.16
C LYS A 529 -11.80 9.40 46.06
N PRO A 530 -11.04 8.37 46.44
CA PRO A 530 -10.50 7.37 45.53
C PRO A 530 -11.54 6.74 44.57
N LEU A 531 -12.75 6.48 45.09
CA LEU A 531 -13.84 5.90 44.29
C LEU A 531 -14.21 6.78 43.05
N TYR A 532 -14.25 8.11 43.21
CA TYR A 532 -14.54 9.02 42.11
C TYR A 532 -13.44 8.98 41.06
N ILE A 533 -12.17 8.93 41.49
CA ILE A 533 -11.02 8.91 40.59
C ILE A 533 -11.00 7.60 39.76
N ILE A 534 -11.28 6.46 40.41
CA ILE A 534 -11.36 5.16 39.71
C ILE A 534 -12.51 5.13 38.73
N LEU A 535 -13.71 5.64 39.12
CA LEU A 535 -14.86 5.70 38.20
C LEU A 535 -14.60 6.64 37.02
N LEU A 536 -13.90 7.77 37.27
CA LEU A 536 -13.47 8.66 36.19
C LEU A 536 -12.64 7.92 35.11
N ALA A 537 -11.64 7.18 35.56
CA ALA A 537 -10.79 6.41 34.67
C ALA A 537 -11.59 5.32 33.90
N LEU A 538 -12.50 4.62 34.63
CA LEU A 538 -13.30 3.52 34.03
C LEU A 538 -14.26 4.03 32.94
N PHE A 539 -15.02 5.10 33.20
CA PHE A 539 -15.95 5.66 32.22
C PHE A 539 -15.20 6.21 30.99
N ASN A 540 -14.11 6.93 31.22
CA ASN A 540 -13.29 7.44 30.13
C ASN A 540 -12.75 6.34 29.23
N ASP A 541 -12.22 5.26 29.81
CA ASP A 541 -11.65 4.18 29.03
C ASP A 541 -12.72 3.40 28.23
N LEU A 542 -13.94 3.23 28.82
CA LEU A 542 -15.02 2.51 28.17
C LEU A 542 -15.60 3.26 26.96
N THR A 543 -15.80 4.58 27.07
CA THR A 543 -16.36 5.41 26.00
C THR A 543 -15.39 5.51 24.81
N MET A 544 -14.09 5.53 25.09
CA MET A 544 -13.06 5.73 24.05
C MET A 544 -12.87 4.55 23.10
N ILE A 545 -13.40 3.35 23.39
CA ILE A 545 -13.36 2.22 22.45
C ILE A 545 -14.09 2.58 21.16
N THR A 546 -15.11 3.43 21.22
CA THR A 546 -15.88 3.84 20.03
C THR A 546 -15.11 4.71 19.03
N ILE A 547 -13.97 5.29 19.42
CA ILE A 547 -13.10 6.05 18.50
C ILE A 547 -12.52 5.18 17.38
N SER A 548 -12.46 3.86 17.59
CA SER A 548 -11.99 2.90 16.59
C SER A 548 -12.85 2.90 15.31
N TYR A 549 -14.08 3.35 15.39
CA TYR A 549 -15.01 3.48 14.26
C TYR A 549 -15.16 4.90 13.73
N ASP A 550 -14.38 5.85 14.27
CA ASP A 550 -14.59 7.26 13.95
C ASP A 550 -14.32 7.61 12.48
N ASN A 551 -15.10 8.58 11.99
CA ASN A 551 -14.92 9.13 10.64
C ASN A 551 -13.69 10.04 10.60
N VAL A 552 -12.69 9.65 9.82
CA VAL A 552 -11.45 10.39 9.69
C VAL A 552 -11.09 10.55 8.23
N VAL A 553 -10.67 11.74 7.84
CA VAL A 553 -10.15 12.02 6.50
C VAL A 553 -8.68 11.60 6.44
N PRO A 554 -8.27 10.71 5.52
CA PRO A 554 -6.89 10.28 5.41
C PRO A 554 -5.99 11.43 4.97
N SER A 555 -4.79 11.51 5.54
CA SER A 555 -3.77 12.48 5.11
C SER A 555 -3.30 12.23 3.68
N ARG A 556 -3.01 13.29 2.95
CA ARG A 556 -2.41 13.21 1.60
C ARG A 556 -0.90 12.98 1.61
N SER A 557 -0.25 13.16 2.73
CA SER A 557 1.19 12.95 2.90
C SER A 557 1.46 11.76 3.82
N PRO A 558 2.65 11.12 3.73
CA PRO A 558 3.04 10.09 4.67
C PRO A 558 3.01 10.60 6.11
N GLU A 559 2.32 9.87 6.96
CA GLU A 559 2.19 10.20 8.38
C GLU A 559 3.41 9.68 9.14
N GLN A 560 4.24 10.61 9.63
CA GLN A 560 5.34 10.25 10.52
C GLN A 560 5.01 10.66 11.96
N PRO A 561 5.15 9.75 12.92
CA PRO A 561 4.92 10.06 14.31
C PRO A 561 5.99 11.03 14.81
N THR A 562 5.67 12.32 14.88
CA THR A 562 6.55 13.30 15.50
C THR A 562 6.22 13.37 16.99
N ILE A 563 7.03 12.70 17.82
CA ILE A 563 6.92 12.72 19.30
C ILE A 563 6.75 14.14 19.83
N ASN A 564 7.53 15.07 19.29
CA ASN A 564 7.49 16.47 19.70
C ASN A 564 6.12 17.13 19.44
N LYS A 565 5.49 16.82 18.30
CA LYS A 565 4.15 17.35 17.97
C LYS A 565 3.09 16.78 18.90
N LEU A 566 3.15 15.47 19.16
CA LEU A 566 2.24 14.78 20.07
C LEU A 566 2.35 15.35 21.49
N LEU A 567 3.58 15.40 22.04
CA LEU A 567 3.82 15.90 23.39
C LEU A 567 3.44 17.37 23.54
N ARG A 568 3.82 18.22 22.58
CA ARG A 568 3.45 19.63 22.56
C ARG A 568 1.94 19.83 22.63
N ASN A 569 1.20 19.19 21.72
CA ASN A 569 -0.25 19.33 21.65
C ASN A 569 -0.93 18.75 22.89
N SER A 570 -0.43 17.62 23.42
CA SER A 570 -0.95 17.05 24.68
C SER A 570 -0.74 17.97 25.88
N CYS A 571 0.42 18.61 25.99
CA CYS A 571 0.69 19.58 27.04
C CYS A 571 -0.24 20.81 26.93
N VAL A 572 -0.43 21.33 25.71
CA VAL A 572 -1.32 22.47 25.47
C VAL A 572 -2.75 22.15 25.89
N PHE A 573 -3.30 21.05 25.40
CA PHE A 573 -4.69 20.67 25.73
C PHE A 573 -4.82 20.32 27.21
N GLY A 574 -3.89 19.57 27.79
CA GLY A 574 -3.92 19.22 29.18
C GLY A 574 -3.85 20.45 30.10
N LEU A 575 -3.05 21.49 29.77
CA LEU A 575 -2.97 22.74 30.51
C LEU A 575 -4.25 23.59 30.36
N LEU A 576 -4.82 23.66 29.16
CA LEU A 576 -6.10 24.39 28.94
C LEU A 576 -7.23 23.74 29.72
N MET A 577 -7.33 22.41 29.74
CA MET A 577 -8.32 21.69 30.53
C MET A 577 -8.08 21.80 32.03
N THR A 578 -6.81 21.88 32.45
CA THR A 578 -6.46 22.17 33.85
C THR A 578 -6.94 23.56 34.27
N LEU A 579 -6.71 24.56 33.41
CA LEU A 579 -7.18 25.94 33.64
C LEU A 579 -8.71 25.98 33.73
N GLU A 580 -9.41 25.30 32.83
CA GLU A 580 -10.87 25.14 32.86
C GLU A 580 -11.36 24.67 34.22
N SER A 581 -10.80 23.58 34.76
CA SER A 581 -11.23 22.99 36.03
C SER A 581 -10.90 23.90 37.24
N LEU A 582 -9.78 24.62 37.20
CA LEU A 582 -9.45 25.59 38.24
C LEU A 582 -10.34 26.81 38.25
N VAL A 583 -10.65 27.36 37.05
CA VAL A 583 -11.57 28.48 36.91
C VAL A 583 -13.00 28.08 37.37
N PHE A 584 -13.42 26.84 37.04
CA PHE A 584 -14.68 26.30 37.55
C PHE A 584 -14.72 26.30 39.06
N TYR A 585 -13.68 25.78 39.69
CA TYR A 585 -13.60 25.71 41.14
C TYR A 585 -13.67 27.09 41.83
N GLU A 586 -12.93 28.07 41.32
CA GLU A 586 -12.96 29.46 41.78
C GLU A 586 -14.31 30.13 41.57
N MET A 587 -14.90 29.93 40.38
CA MET A 587 -16.23 30.44 40.05
C MET A 587 -17.29 29.83 41.00
N ALA A 588 -17.28 28.53 41.20
CA ALA A 588 -18.21 27.87 42.09
C ALA A 588 -18.05 28.33 43.57
N LEU A 589 -16.82 28.69 43.97
CA LEU A 589 -16.55 29.20 45.32
C LEU A 589 -16.98 30.67 45.51
N HIS A 590 -16.84 31.55 44.51
CA HIS A 590 -16.95 32.98 44.70
C HIS A 590 -18.15 33.65 44.03
N SER A 591 -18.64 33.12 42.88
CA SER A 591 -19.66 33.81 42.05
C SER A 591 -21.07 33.83 42.64
N GLY A 592 -21.39 32.92 43.55
CA GLY A 592 -22.77 32.79 44.06
C GLY A 592 -23.76 32.19 43.06
N LEU A 593 -23.32 31.78 41.89
CA LEU A 593 -24.13 31.10 40.89
C LEU A 593 -24.51 29.68 41.33
N PHE A 594 -23.59 29.00 42.00
CA PHE A 594 -23.78 27.66 42.54
C PHE A 594 -24.38 27.71 43.96
N SER A 595 -25.04 26.63 44.37
CA SER A 595 -25.68 26.57 45.67
C SER A 595 -24.67 26.79 46.81
N SER A 596 -25.15 27.41 47.91
CA SER A 596 -24.33 27.63 49.11
C SER A 596 -23.75 26.34 49.71
N HIS A 597 -24.25 25.18 49.28
CA HIS A 597 -23.77 23.87 49.70
C HIS A 597 -22.34 23.59 49.20
N PHE A 598 -21.92 24.19 48.09
CA PHE A 598 -20.53 24.10 47.62
C PHE A 598 -19.55 24.69 48.62
N LYS A 599 -19.90 25.79 49.24
CA LYS A 599 -19.06 26.44 50.27
C LYS A 599 -19.04 25.69 51.61
N SER A 600 -20.21 25.13 51.99
CA SER A 600 -20.39 24.62 53.38
C SER A 600 -20.13 23.11 53.52
N LYS A 601 -20.31 22.33 52.45
CA LYS A 601 -20.22 20.87 52.50
C LYS A 601 -19.11 20.32 51.64
N GLY A 602 -18.01 19.79 52.20
CA GLY A 602 -16.88 19.22 51.47
C GLY A 602 -17.26 18.09 50.52
N LYS A 603 -18.15 17.19 50.95
CA LYS A 603 -18.62 16.06 50.07
C LYS A 603 -19.42 16.53 48.86
N TYR A 604 -20.19 17.61 48.97
CA TYR A 604 -20.92 18.22 47.86
C TYR A 604 -19.95 18.79 46.84
N ARG A 605 -18.90 19.45 47.31
CA ARG A 605 -17.81 20.02 46.50
C ARG A 605 -17.06 18.93 45.71
N GLU A 606 -16.69 17.84 46.39
CA GLU A 606 -16.05 16.68 45.72
C GLU A 606 -16.88 16.12 44.60
N SER A 607 -18.19 15.93 44.79
CA SER A 607 -19.11 15.38 43.80
C SER A 607 -19.31 16.32 42.61
N LEU A 608 -19.40 17.65 42.83
CA LEU A 608 -19.58 18.62 41.76
C LEU A 608 -18.29 18.79 40.92
N VAL A 609 -17.13 18.83 41.56
CA VAL A 609 -15.83 18.85 40.86
C VAL A 609 -15.59 17.56 40.06
N TYR A 610 -15.96 16.41 40.63
CA TYR A 610 -15.92 15.14 39.91
C TYR A 610 -16.79 15.18 38.63
N LEU A 611 -18.01 15.72 38.72
CA LEU A 611 -18.90 15.85 37.54
C LEU A 611 -18.25 16.73 36.47
N GLN A 612 -17.71 17.89 36.85
CA GLN A 612 -17.06 18.83 35.93
C GLN A 612 -15.86 18.19 35.22
N ILE A 613 -14.94 17.60 36.00
CA ILE A 613 -13.77 16.95 35.42
C ILE A 613 -14.18 15.82 34.44
N SER A 614 -15.24 15.05 34.79
CA SER A 614 -15.73 13.96 33.93
C SER A 614 -16.26 14.48 32.60
N ILE A 615 -17.13 15.50 32.60
CA ILE A 615 -17.70 16.09 31.39
C ILE A 615 -16.59 16.71 30.52
N ALA A 616 -15.68 17.44 31.15
CA ALA A 616 -14.56 18.10 30.48
C ALA A 616 -13.67 17.07 29.74
N ILE A 617 -13.25 16.00 30.45
CA ILE A 617 -12.41 14.95 29.85
C ILE A 617 -13.11 14.20 28.72
N GLU A 618 -14.38 13.82 28.92
CA GLU A 618 -15.14 13.14 27.87
C GLU A 618 -15.32 14.02 26.63
N SER A 619 -15.50 15.34 26.81
CA SER A 619 -15.64 16.29 25.71
C SER A 619 -14.33 16.55 24.97
N LEU A 620 -13.19 16.37 25.62
CA LEU A 620 -11.85 16.57 25.05
C LEU A 620 -11.62 15.75 23.78
N ILE A 621 -12.24 14.57 23.66
CA ILE A 621 -12.08 13.72 22.49
C ILE A 621 -12.47 14.44 21.18
N PHE A 622 -13.52 15.25 21.21
CA PHE A 622 -13.96 16.02 20.04
C PHE A 622 -12.95 17.12 19.64
N ILE A 623 -12.18 17.63 20.61
CA ILE A 623 -11.12 18.60 20.37
C ILE A 623 -9.89 17.93 19.77
N THR A 624 -9.51 16.77 20.31
CA THR A 624 -8.29 16.05 19.91
C THR A 624 -8.41 15.32 18.56
N ARG A 625 -9.64 15.04 18.09
CA ARG A 625 -9.89 14.48 16.75
C ARG A 625 -9.39 15.39 15.63
N THR A 626 -9.53 16.70 15.83
CA THR A 626 -9.17 17.72 14.83
C THR A 626 -8.29 18.80 15.45
N PRO A 627 -7.03 18.48 15.81
CA PRO A 627 -6.19 19.39 16.59
C PRO A 627 -5.85 20.70 15.85
N GLU A 628 -5.83 20.67 14.52
CA GLU A 628 -5.47 21.82 13.66
C GLU A 628 -6.67 22.46 12.98
N GLN A 629 -7.88 21.95 13.22
CA GLN A 629 -9.12 22.40 12.59
C GLN A 629 -10.24 22.49 13.65
N PRO A 630 -11.29 23.28 13.44
CA PRO A 630 -12.47 23.29 14.30
C PRO A 630 -13.09 21.88 14.39
N PHE A 631 -13.72 21.56 15.53
CA PHE A 631 -14.28 20.22 15.78
C PHE A 631 -15.32 19.76 14.74
N PHE A 632 -16.05 20.71 14.15
CA PHE A 632 -17.07 20.44 13.13
C PHE A 632 -16.51 20.26 11.70
N ALA A 633 -15.20 20.42 11.48
CA ALA A 633 -14.56 20.19 10.19
C ALA A 633 -14.63 18.70 9.76
N SER A 634 -14.74 17.79 10.72
CA SER A 634 -14.99 16.37 10.49
C SER A 634 -16.14 15.92 11.39
N VAL A 635 -17.20 15.40 10.80
CA VAL A 635 -18.35 14.92 11.56
C VAL A 635 -17.98 13.63 12.32
N PRO A 636 -18.08 13.60 13.66
CA PRO A 636 -17.80 12.39 14.43
C PRO A 636 -18.80 11.28 14.12
N VAL A 637 -18.38 10.04 14.25
CA VAL A 637 -19.28 8.90 14.12
C VAL A 637 -20.37 8.95 15.21
N THR A 638 -21.59 8.61 14.84
CA THR A 638 -22.76 8.69 15.74
C THR A 638 -22.55 7.85 17.01
N SER A 639 -21.90 6.70 16.92
CA SER A 639 -21.60 5.85 18.08
C SER A 639 -20.70 6.54 19.10
N LEU A 640 -19.70 7.33 18.68
CA LEU A 640 -18.84 8.11 19.58
C LEU A 640 -19.65 9.21 20.31
N VAL A 641 -20.48 9.93 19.57
CA VAL A 641 -21.34 10.98 20.17
C VAL A 641 -22.29 10.39 21.19
N ILE A 642 -22.95 9.28 20.86
CA ILE A 642 -23.88 8.60 21.75
C ILE A 642 -23.15 8.06 23.00
N SER A 643 -22.00 7.43 22.85
CA SER A 643 -21.25 6.86 23.99
C SER A 643 -20.81 7.94 24.99
N VAL A 644 -20.26 9.04 24.50
CA VAL A 644 -19.87 10.19 25.34
C VAL A 644 -21.08 10.82 26.03
N PHE A 645 -22.19 11.01 25.31
CA PHE A 645 -23.40 11.57 25.89
C PHE A 645 -24.01 10.65 26.96
N VAL A 646 -24.12 9.35 26.69
CA VAL A 646 -24.64 8.35 27.64
C VAL A 646 -23.77 8.26 28.89
N ALA A 647 -22.46 8.26 28.74
CA ALA A 647 -21.54 8.23 29.88
C ALA A 647 -21.71 9.48 30.78
N ASN A 648 -21.74 10.67 30.18
CA ASN A 648 -21.92 11.92 30.91
C ASN A 648 -23.28 12.00 31.62
N VAL A 649 -24.35 11.52 30.97
CA VAL A 649 -25.67 11.40 31.59
C VAL A 649 -25.66 10.38 32.73
N ALA A 650 -25.02 9.23 32.56
CA ALA A 650 -24.89 8.22 33.62
C ALA A 650 -24.15 8.76 34.86
N ILE A 651 -23.03 9.47 34.64
CA ILE A 651 -22.27 10.13 35.68
C ILE A 651 -23.14 11.19 36.40
N THR A 652 -23.89 11.99 35.63
CA THR A 652 -24.79 13.00 36.18
C THR A 652 -25.88 12.35 37.08
N ILE A 653 -26.48 11.24 36.61
CA ILE A 653 -27.47 10.49 37.41
C ILE A 653 -26.83 9.92 38.68
N LEU A 654 -25.67 9.34 38.61
CA LEU A 654 -24.94 8.80 39.76
C LEU A 654 -24.66 9.86 40.85
N VAL A 655 -24.27 11.06 40.43
CA VAL A 655 -23.94 12.15 41.33
C VAL A 655 -25.18 12.82 41.91
N THR A 656 -26.28 12.92 41.13
CA THR A 656 -27.54 13.52 41.60
C THR A 656 -28.40 12.56 42.43
N SER A 657 -28.28 11.22 42.22
CA SER A 657 -29.04 10.20 42.96
C SER A 657 -28.61 10.01 44.42
N GLY A 658 -27.43 10.54 44.81
CA GLY A 658 -26.89 10.41 46.17
C GLY A 658 -26.31 9.04 46.50
N ILE A 659 -26.07 8.17 45.51
CA ILE A 659 -25.41 6.86 45.67
C ILE A 659 -24.07 7.01 46.40
N PHE A 660 -23.38 8.11 46.18
CA PHE A 660 -22.10 8.42 46.81
C PHE A 660 -22.21 9.13 48.18
N GLY A 661 -23.41 9.18 48.74
CA GLY A 661 -23.67 9.76 50.07
C GLY A 661 -23.83 11.28 50.11
N THR A 662 -23.93 11.96 48.93
CA THR A 662 -24.27 13.38 48.83
C THR A 662 -25.04 13.57 47.51
N THR A 663 -26.20 14.23 47.54
CA THR A 663 -26.98 14.61 46.36
C THR A 663 -26.54 15.99 45.90
N ILE A 664 -26.24 16.15 44.61
CA ILE A 664 -26.09 17.44 43.92
C ILE A 664 -27.47 17.89 43.42
N SER A 665 -27.72 19.21 43.44
CA SER A 665 -28.94 19.75 42.85
C SER A 665 -28.92 19.63 41.32
N PHE A 666 -30.06 19.41 40.67
CA PHE A 666 -30.15 19.41 39.20
C PHE A 666 -29.77 20.77 38.60
N GLU A 667 -30.01 21.86 39.34
CA GLU A 667 -29.60 23.20 38.91
C GLU A 667 -28.06 23.32 38.81
N ASP A 668 -27.30 22.89 39.85
CA ASP A 668 -25.86 22.94 39.85
C ASP A 668 -25.26 21.98 38.79
N ALA A 669 -25.89 20.80 38.59
CA ALA A 669 -25.50 19.88 37.51
C ALA A 669 -25.71 20.52 36.13
N GLY A 670 -26.87 21.18 35.90
CA GLY A 670 -27.15 21.89 34.63
C GLY A 670 -26.20 23.06 34.39
N LEU A 671 -25.83 23.81 35.45
CA LEU A 671 -24.83 24.88 35.34
C LEU A 671 -23.46 24.34 34.97
N THR A 672 -23.07 23.18 35.51
CA THR A 672 -21.81 22.51 35.17
C THR A 672 -21.79 22.12 33.70
N TRP A 673 -22.86 21.53 33.18
CA TRP A 673 -22.97 21.21 31.73
C TRP A 673 -22.87 22.47 30.87
N ALA A 674 -23.53 23.55 31.25
CA ALA A 674 -23.48 24.82 30.48
C ALA A 674 -22.09 25.45 30.53
N TYR A 675 -21.38 25.37 31.67
CA TYR A 675 -20.02 25.81 31.81
C TYR A 675 -19.05 25.05 30.90
N ASP A 676 -19.09 23.71 30.95
CA ASP A 676 -18.20 22.86 30.16
C ASP A 676 -18.48 23.02 28.66
N ALA A 677 -19.76 23.18 28.25
CA ALA A 677 -20.08 23.46 26.87
C ALA A 677 -19.55 24.83 26.38
N ALA A 678 -19.57 25.84 27.23
CA ALA A 678 -18.97 27.15 26.89
C ALA A 678 -17.42 27.07 26.76
N TRP A 679 -16.76 26.36 27.68
CA TRP A 679 -15.33 26.15 27.64
C TRP A 679 -14.91 25.28 26.45
N PHE A 680 -15.65 24.21 26.13
CA PHE A 680 -15.44 23.43 24.93
C PHE A 680 -15.41 24.31 23.67
N GLY A 681 -16.38 25.21 23.51
CA GLY A 681 -16.38 26.15 22.39
C GLY A 681 -15.19 27.12 22.40
N LEU A 682 -14.80 27.61 23.60
CA LEU A 682 -13.65 28.50 23.74
C LEU A 682 -12.34 27.79 23.38
N ILE A 683 -12.12 26.57 23.87
CA ILE A 683 -10.92 25.78 23.58
C ILE A 683 -10.86 25.45 22.09
N ASP A 684 -11.99 25.11 21.46
CA ASP A 684 -12.04 24.82 20.02
C ASP A 684 -11.63 26.03 19.16
N ILE A 685 -12.04 27.23 19.56
CA ILE A 685 -11.62 28.48 18.89
C ILE A 685 -10.13 28.78 19.11
N VAL A 686 -9.63 28.58 20.33
CA VAL A 686 -8.26 28.93 20.73
C VAL A 686 -7.25 27.90 20.20
N LYS A 687 -7.63 26.62 20.09
CA LYS A 687 -6.70 25.54 19.72
C LYS A 687 -6.04 25.78 18.34
N VAL A 688 -6.82 26.25 17.34
CA VAL A 688 -6.33 26.40 15.96
C VAL A 688 -5.20 27.45 15.86
N PRO A 689 -5.38 28.73 16.31
CA PRO A 689 -4.29 29.69 16.26
C PRO A 689 -3.12 29.32 17.17
N LEU A 690 -3.39 28.64 18.31
CA LEU A 690 -2.36 28.25 19.26
C LEU A 690 -1.47 27.14 18.69
N THR A 691 -2.05 26.09 18.12
CA THR A 691 -1.29 25.00 17.48
C THR A 691 -0.49 25.48 16.29
N MET A 692 -1.08 26.35 15.44
CA MET A 692 -0.38 26.97 14.31
C MET A 692 0.78 27.87 14.75
N SER A 693 0.60 28.67 15.79
CA SER A 693 1.65 29.55 16.31
C SER A 693 2.81 28.75 16.90
N LEU A 694 2.50 27.67 17.61
CA LEU A 694 3.50 26.78 18.16
C LEU A 694 4.23 25.96 17.09
N GLU A 695 3.58 25.63 16.00
CA GLU A 695 4.20 24.96 14.86
C GLU A 695 5.21 25.87 14.14
N ASN A 696 4.91 27.16 14.04
CA ASN A 696 5.83 28.18 13.53
C ASN A 696 7.03 28.42 14.46
N LEU A 697 6.82 28.39 15.78
CA LEU A 697 7.89 28.56 16.77
C LEU A 697 8.83 27.32 16.88
N PHE A 698 8.27 26.14 16.72
CA PHE A 698 8.96 24.86 16.80
C PHE A 698 8.66 24.04 15.55
N PRO A 699 9.22 24.41 14.38
CA PRO A 699 8.97 23.68 13.15
C PRO A 699 9.40 22.22 13.31
N PRO A 700 8.61 21.28 12.76
CA PRO A 700 9.03 19.89 12.71
C PRO A 700 10.38 19.82 12.00
N ARG A 701 11.29 18.99 12.49
CA ARG A 701 12.58 18.80 11.81
C ARG A 701 12.27 18.40 10.37
N PRO A 702 12.91 19.04 9.37
CA PRO A 702 12.68 18.68 7.99
C PRO A 702 13.04 17.18 7.86
N THR A 703 12.04 16.36 7.64
CA THR A 703 12.27 15.00 7.20
C THR A 703 12.96 15.11 5.85
N ASN A 704 14.13 14.50 5.67
CA ASN A 704 14.88 14.47 4.41
C ASN A 704 14.15 13.68 3.31
N VAL A 705 12.84 13.66 3.34
CA VAL A 705 12.00 13.14 2.28
C VAL A 705 12.09 14.14 1.14
N GLY A 706 12.85 13.77 0.10
CA GLY A 706 12.88 14.52 -1.14
C GLY A 706 11.49 14.57 -1.75
N THR A 707 10.69 15.49 -1.27
CA THR A 707 9.49 15.92 -1.97
C THR A 707 9.96 16.55 -3.28
N ARG A 708 9.84 15.81 -4.38
CA ARG A 708 9.59 16.49 -5.65
C ARG A 708 8.39 17.37 -5.37
N THR A 709 8.62 18.68 -5.33
CA THR A 709 7.58 19.68 -5.18
C THR A 709 6.47 19.35 -6.16
N ALA A 710 5.29 19.05 -5.64
CA ALA A 710 4.05 18.83 -6.38
C ALA A 710 3.57 20.10 -7.11
N GLU A 711 4.49 21.01 -7.42
CA GLU A 711 4.20 22.31 -8.04
C GLU A 711 4.07 22.26 -9.57
N SER A 712 4.39 21.13 -10.24
CA SER A 712 4.34 21.14 -11.72
C SER A 712 3.25 20.29 -12.36
N THR A 713 2.35 19.62 -11.61
CA THR A 713 1.31 18.79 -12.22
C THR A 713 -0.07 18.91 -11.54
N ALA A 714 -0.41 20.10 -11.05
CA ALA A 714 -1.80 20.43 -10.72
C ALA A 714 -2.57 20.83 -12.00
N ALA A 715 -2.53 20.00 -13.03
CA ALA A 715 -3.46 20.08 -14.14
C ALA A 715 -4.76 19.39 -13.71
N HIS A 716 -5.85 20.13 -13.72
CA HIS A 716 -7.21 19.73 -13.43
C HIS A 716 -7.58 18.42 -14.13
N VAL A 717 -7.68 17.35 -13.36
CA VAL A 717 -8.39 16.13 -13.78
C VAL A 717 -9.83 16.29 -13.28
N ARG A 718 -10.76 16.37 -14.22
CA ARG A 718 -12.19 16.44 -13.91
C ARG A 718 -12.68 15.12 -13.32
N PRO A 719 -13.61 15.13 -12.35
CA PRO A 719 -14.11 13.95 -11.69
C PRO A 719 -14.90 12.95 -12.57
N GLU A 720 -15.24 13.31 -13.80
CA GLU A 720 -16.22 12.57 -14.61
C GLU A 720 -15.66 11.38 -15.41
N ASP A 721 -14.32 11.22 -15.52
CA ASP A 721 -13.71 10.11 -16.28
C ASP A 721 -13.25 8.92 -15.41
N GLN A 722 -13.61 8.87 -14.13
CA GLN A 722 -12.99 7.97 -13.14
C GLN A 722 -13.77 6.70 -12.78
N THR A 723 -14.92 6.43 -13.37
CA THR A 723 -15.87 5.43 -12.82
C THR A 723 -15.73 4.00 -13.32
N ASN A 724 -14.78 3.65 -14.20
CA ASN A 724 -14.74 2.33 -14.82
C ASN A 724 -13.52 1.44 -14.54
N HIS A 725 -12.54 1.86 -13.72
CA HIS A 725 -11.28 1.10 -13.61
C HIS A 725 -10.98 0.41 -12.28
N CYS A 726 -11.68 0.73 -11.22
CA CYS A 726 -11.60 0.00 -9.94
C CYS A 726 -13.02 -0.19 -9.40
N LEU A 727 -13.29 -1.36 -8.86
CA LEU A 727 -14.56 -1.77 -8.20
C LEU A 727 -15.41 -0.61 -7.66
N ASP A 728 -16.70 -0.68 -7.97
CA ASP A 728 -17.78 0.25 -7.61
C ASP A 728 -17.50 1.12 -6.35
N PHE A 729 -16.97 2.33 -6.56
CA PHE A 729 -16.63 3.29 -5.50
C PHE A 729 -17.87 3.96 -4.86
N SER A 730 -19.07 3.46 -5.14
CA SER A 730 -20.30 4.00 -4.54
C SER A 730 -20.39 3.86 -3.02
N THR A 731 -19.48 3.15 -2.39
CA THR A 731 -19.40 2.99 -0.93
C THR A 731 -18.22 3.71 -0.27
N ILE A 732 -17.31 4.31 -1.05
CA ILE A 732 -16.29 5.20 -0.50
C ILE A 732 -16.79 6.63 -0.71
N ASP A 733 -17.51 7.13 0.27
CA ASP A 733 -17.88 8.55 0.36
C ASP A 733 -16.58 9.35 0.58
N ILE A 734 -15.88 9.62 -0.55
CA ILE A 734 -14.74 10.50 -0.56
C ILE A 734 -15.33 11.91 -0.45
N GLY A 735 -15.48 12.39 0.79
CA GLY A 735 -15.80 13.79 1.09
C GLY A 735 -14.72 14.75 0.56
N TYR A 736 -14.45 14.71 -0.73
CA TYR A 736 -13.43 15.54 -1.41
C TYR A 736 -13.92 16.93 -1.81
N THR A 737 -15.06 17.33 -1.38
CA THR A 737 -15.58 18.69 -1.62
C THR A 737 -15.62 19.42 -0.29
N TYR A 738 -14.69 20.32 -0.02
CA TYR A 738 -14.75 21.42 0.98
C TYR A 738 -13.46 21.68 1.79
N VAL A 739 -12.28 21.66 1.21
CA VAL A 739 -11.08 22.22 1.89
C VAL A 739 -10.34 23.29 1.07
N SER A 740 -10.59 23.41 -0.26
CA SER A 740 -9.99 24.51 -1.05
C SER A 740 -10.67 25.86 -0.83
N ASP A 741 -11.94 25.88 -0.40
CA ASP A 741 -12.72 27.12 -0.26
C ASP A 741 -12.64 27.79 1.11
N ALA A 742 -12.17 27.09 2.15
CA ALA A 742 -12.04 27.71 3.48
C ALA A 742 -10.92 28.76 3.54
N ARG A 743 -9.88 28.67 2.72
CA ARG A 743 -8.82 29.69 2.64
C ARG A 743 -9.27 30.95 1.88
N SER A 744 -10.14 30.80 0.87
CA SER A 744 -10.72 31.94 0.14
C SER A 744 -11.84 32.60 0.91
N PHE A 745 -12.55 31.88 1.78
CA PHE A 745 -13.68 32.42 2.54
C PHE A 745 -13.27 33.30 3.73
N ILE A 746 -12.09 32.99 4.34
CA ILE A 746 -11.56 33.81 5.45
C ILE A 746 -10.83 35.06 4.93
N SER A 747 -10.15 34.98 3.79
CA SER A 747 -9.47 36.14 3.21
C SER A 747 -10.42 37.12 2.46
N GLY A 748 -11.56 36.61 1.98
CA GLY A 748 -12.56 37.42 1.26
C GLY A 748 -13.52 38.20 2.17
N ARG A 749 -13.71 37.83 3.45
CA ARG A 749 -14.63 38.51 4.35
C ARG A 749 -14.05 39.64 5.19
N ILE A 750 -12.74 39.85 5.19
CA ILE A 750 -12.12 40.97 5.87
C ILE A 750 -12.09 42.24 4.99
N SER A 751 -12.28 42.09 3.67
CA SER A 751 -12.28 43.25 2.74
C SER A 751 -13.66 43.82 2.35
N SER A 752 -14.78 43.20 2.78
CA SER A 752 -16.14 43.60 2.37
C SER A 752 -17.00 44.25 3.45
N TRP A 753 -16.41 44.70 4.56
CA TRP A 753 -17.13 45.44 5.59
C TRP A 753 -16.95 46.95 5.45
N ARG A 754 -17.12 47.49 4.22
CA ARG A 754 -17.39 48.90 3.98
C ARG A 754 -18.37 49.04 2.80
N GLY A 755 -19.62 49.35 3.13
CA GLY A 755 -20.50 50.07 2.23
C GLY A 755 -21.74 49.34 1.70
N SER A 756 -22.89 49.77 2.24
CA SER A 756 -24.20 49.97 1.59
C SER A 756 -25.17 48.82 1.40
N SER A 757 -26.27 48.95 2.12
CA SER A 757 -27.63 48.38 1.96
C SER A 757 -28.41 49.06 0.82
N PRO A 758 -29.75 48.80 0.55
CA PRO A 758 -30.47 47.54 0.36
C PRO A 758 -31.46 47.56 -0.84
N PHE A 759 -32.33 46.56 -0.96
CA PHE A 759 -33.65 46.47 -1.64
C PHE A 759 -33.80 45.96 -3.08
N SER A 760 -34.78 45.05 -3.15
CA SER A 760 -35.73 44.69 -4.23
C SER A 760 -35.25 43.60 -5.20
N SER A 761 -36.04 42.62 -5.62
CA SER A 761 -37.45 42.27 -5.59
C SER A 761 -37.66 40.93 -6.30
N PHE A 762 -38.58 40.12 -5.79
CA PHE A 762 -39.52 39.23 -6.45
C PHE A 762 -39.39 38.86 -7.95
N SER A 763 -39.47 37.52 -8.25
CA SER A 763 -40.61 36.88 -8.97
C SER A 763 -40.33 35.41 -9.26
N SER A 764 -41.06 34.50 -8.75
CA SER A 764 -42.02 33.48 -9.17
C SER A 764 -42.01 33.02 -10.66
N SER A 765 -41.98 31.65 -10.83
CA SER A 765 -42.95 30.85 -11.58
C SER A 765 -42.43 29.39 -11.67
N SER A 766 -43.01 28.46 -11.09
CA SER A 766 -43.99 27.38 -11.35
C SER A 766 -44.00 26.83 -12.79
N LYS A 767 -43.89 25.48 -12.86
CA LYS A 767 -44.80 24.46 -13.43
C LYS A 767 -44.04 23.18 -13.77
N ASP A 768 -44.39 22.08 -13.12
CA ASP A 768 -45.22 20.93 -13.51
C ASP A 768 -44.81 20.21 -14.80
N SER A 769 -44.50 18.89 -14.68
CA SER A 769 -45.46 17.81 -15.01
C SER A 769 -44.78 16.44 -15.03
N ASN A 770 -45.38 15.55 -14.28
CA ASN A 770 -45.66 14.13 -14.43
C ASN A 770 -45.20 13.37 -15.72
N SER A 771 -44.64 12.18 -15.52
CA SER A 771 -45.32 10.98 -16.03
C SER A 771 -44.71 9.66 -15.49
N THR A 772 -45.57 8.88 -14.96
CA THR A 772 -45.55 7.45 -14.59
C THR A 772 -45.16 6.50 -15.72
N SER A 773 -44.42 5.37 -15.39
CA SER A 773 -45.02 4.00 -15.57
C SER A 773 -44.00 2.87 -15.25
N ARG A 774 -44.41 2.04 -14.31
CA ARG A 774 -44.66 0.58 -14.35
C ARG A 774 -43.49 -0.36 -14.46
N TYR A 775 -43.33 -1.12 -13.36
CA TYR A 775 -42.83 -2.52 -13.29
C TYR A 775 -43.69 -3.51 -14.09
N PRO A 776 -43.21 -4.70 -14.42
CA PRO A 776 -43.25 -5.90 -13.59
C PRO A 776 -41.98 -6.80 -13.77
N GLY A 777 -41.58 -7.74 -12.94
CA GLY A 777 -42.20 -8.65 -11.99
C GLY A 777 -41.47 -10.00 -12.05
N ASN A 778 -41.02 -10.52 -10.92
CA ASN A 778 -40.90 -11.94 -10.51
C ASN A 778 -40.12 -12.95 -11.37
N SER A 779 -39.08 -13.60 -10.78
CA SER A 779 -39.29 -15.01 -10.36
C SER A 779 -38.13 -15.50 -9.49
N VAL A 780 -38.52 -16.04 -8.37
CA VAL A 780 -37.77 -16.82 -7.39
C VAL A 780 -37.51 -18.20 -7.97
N VAL A 781 -36.30 -18.74 -7.88
CA VAL A 781 -36.03 -20.18 -7.93
C VAL A 781 -35.26 -20.58 -6.68
N VAL A 782 -35.91 -21.35 -5.88
CA VAL A 782 -35.39 -22.13 -4.73
C VAL A 782 -34.85 -23.43 -5.31
N VAL A 783 -33.65 -23.88 -4.88
CA VAL A 783 -33.22 -25.29 -5.03
C VAL A 783 -32.59 -25.73 -3.70
N PRO A 784 -32.82 -26.95 -3.25
CA PRO A 784 -32.68 -27.36 -1.86
C PRO A 784 -31.31 -27.93 -1.51
N GLU A 785 -31.05 -27.96 -0.20
CA GLU A 785 -30.00 -28.73 0.49
C GLU A 785 -30.10 -30.24 0.18
N ASP A 786 -28.94 -30.84 0.05
CA ASP A 786 -28.84 -32.27 0.32
C ASP A 786 -27.56 -32.59 1.14
N ASN A 787 -27.81 -33.32 2.20
CA ASN A 787 -26.87 -33.85 3.17
C ASN A 787 -26.13 -35.08 2.62
N GLY A 788 -24.87 -35.27 3.05
CA GLY A 788 -24.25 -36.57 2.85
C GLY A 788 -22.80 -36.65 3.34
N SER A 789 -22.68 -37.16 4.51
CA SER A 789 -21.53 -37.49 5.34
C SER A 789 -20.51 -38.51 4.75
N VAL A 790 -19.31 -38.51 5.38
CA VAL A 790 -18.37 -39.63 5.68
C VAL A 790 -17.36 -40.01 4.56
N VAL A 791 -16.13 -39.80 4.70
CA VAL A 791 -14.96 -40.41 5.33
C VAL A 791 -13.77 -39.46 5.22
#